data_06c99855c334fffad71d95d5625ccdd6
#
_entry.id   06c99855c334fffad71d95d5625ccdd6
#
_cell.length_a   1.000
_cell.length_b   1.000
_cell.length_c   1.000
_cell.angle_alpha   90.00
_cell.angle_beta   90.00
_cell.angle_gamma   90.00
#
_symmetry.space_group_name_H-M   'P 1'
#
loop_
_entity.id
_entity.type
_entity.pdbx_description
1 polymer ?
#
loop_
_entity_poly.entity_id
_entity_poly.type
_entity_poly.pdbx_seq_one_letter_code
_entity_poly.pdbx_strand_id
1 'polypeptide(L)'
;MTRTKRIARVLWTTVKRLAMALGVVVVLGIAASVGVILRSGDPDFEYTPPVTLINDITQMNPTHVARVVTPTSVEEVAAALRESTGPVSIGGGRFSQGGQVSYPDSVHLDMRRFNRVLNLNVPAKRITVEPGITWREIQEVIDSHDLSIKIMQTYSNFTVGGSLSVNVHGRYVGEGPLVRSVDSIKLVLADASVVTASPTENSELFFAAIGGYGGIGVIVEATLQLADDVRIERRDTVMPVTEYREHFMTAIRDNRDVVFHNADLYPPDFDEARDVSWYVTDKPATIEDRMITADDEYVWQPRLANFIAGYDAGKWLRQNVLEPLYYTQDRVAWRNWEASYDVAELEPASRADYTYGLREYFIPVGRFDEFVPRMRDIFAKHGANILNVSVRHALPDPGTLLAWADEEVFAFVVYYQQGRTAADIDAVRAWSVELIDAATALGGAYYLPYQVFETPEQFRAAYPRSPEYFAVKQRVDPDNRFRNRLWQQLYPPNIDTLESARRSTKGYFRGEEQTFLTVPEWYLVWNPVEYADFLASGKNPSDFPFLDSIDEFWALYDRVKKISEANHYGRNSEYLTMLRVIGASTTFEYVLKGAYETTLGRFTRWTASGEDTEEDLLIQRAHRAYADFIFDAAWYRYDFGHYLDELWGETPLFGAHFIRKLERRLFFTVEYGGKAIYAKVIGFASRTAYGVKDDHIFFTVTAPTDHAPNPPGVETIQADGPVRIATSLRWGPFTEAAAALSASGFDFADVSGNRRIVVTVVGPRDNEPHADGIAELFESRVLSDPNLERHVLLVETRTLSQLLRTLPESRARLEHVYDY
;
A
#
# COMPACT_ATOMS: atom_id res chain seq x y z
N MET A 1 56.00 -30.42 -36.82
CA MET A 1 55.16 -29.72 -35.85
C MET A 1 56.00 -29.45 -34.64
N THR A 2 56.35 -28.17 -34.36
CA THR A 2 57.23 -27.78 -33.28
C THR A 2 56.65 -28.15 -31.89
N ARG A 3 57.51 -28.50 -30.96
CA ARG A 3 57.17 -28.90 -29.55
C ARG A 3 56.19 -27.91 -28.92
N THR A 4 56.29 -26.61 -29.22
CA THR A 4 55.41 -25.52 -28.76
C THR A 4 53.97 -25.66 -29.30
N LYS A 5 53.73 -26.06 -30.53
CA LYS A 5 52.36 -26.28 -31.08
C LYS A 5 51.66 -27.49 -30.45
N ARG A 6 52.41 -28.46 -30.00
CA ARG A 6 51.89 -29.67 -29.30
C ARG A 6 51.50 -29.31 -27.87
N ILE A 7 52.27 -28.51 -27.16
CA ILE A 7 51.97 -28.00 -25.82
C ILE A 7 50.73 -27.07 -25.83
N ALA A 8 50.67 -26.13 -26.78
CA ALA A 8 49.53 -25.26 -26.93
C ALA A 8 48.20 -26.00 -27.23
N ARG A 9 48.28 -27.09 -28.02
CA ARG A 9 47.11 -27.93 -28.35
C ARG A 9 46.68 -28.75 -27.13
N VAL A 10 47.60 -29.28 -26.34
CA VAL A 10 47.31 -30.01 -25.08
C VAL A 10 46.68 -29.03 -24.08
N LEU A 11 47.27 -27.85 -23.85
CA LEU A 11 46.71 -26.81 -22.98
C LEU A 11 45.29 -26.39 -23.41
N TRP A 12 45.10 -26.14 -24.71
CA TRP A 12 43.80 -25.78 -25.26
C TRP A 12 42.72 -26.87 -25.09
N THR A 13 43.10 -28.13 -25.29
CA THR A 13 42.17 -29.28 -25.08
C THR A 13 41.86 -29.48 -23.60
N THR A 14 42.83 -29.24 -22.71
CA THR A 14 42.59 -29.29 -21.25
C THR A 14 41.69 -28.17 -20.80
N VAL A 15 41.91 -26.92 -21.27
CA VAL A 15 41.04 -25.79 -20.94
C VAL A 15 39.60 -26.02 -21.47
N LYS A 16 39.43 -26.56 -22.67
CA LYS A 16 38.11 -26.91 -23.20
C LYS A 16 37.42 -28.00 -22.39
N ARG A 17 38.13 -29.00 -21.95
CA ARG A 17 37.57 -30.08 -21.10
C ARG A 17 37.19 -29.54 -19.71
N LEU A 18 38.00 -28.67 -19.12
CA LEU A 18 37.69 -28.00 -17.87
C LEU A 18 36.46 -27.09 -18.00
N ALA A 19 36.38 -26.29 -19.06
CA ALA A 19 35.23 -25.44 -19.33
C ALA A 19 33.94 -26.27 -19.55
N MET A 20 34.06 -27.42 -20.26
CA MET A 20 32.93 -28.32 -20.47
C MET A 20 32.49 -28.97 -19.16
N ALA A 21 33.42 -29.42 -18.33
CA ALA A 21 33.15 -30.01 -17.00
C ALA A 21 32.47 -28.98 -16.09
N LEU A 22 32.97 -27.75 -16.07
CA LEU A 22 32.35 -26.66 -15.32
C LEU A 22 30.92 -26.36 -15.83
N GLY A 23 30.71 -26.32 -17.15
CA GLY A 23 29.39 -26.17 -17.75
C GLY A 23 28.40 -27.27 -17.33
N VAL A 24 28.86 -28.53 -17.28
CA VAL A 24 28.05 -29.66 -16.80
C VAL A 24 27.69 -29.48 -15.31
N VAL A 25 28.66 -29.09 -14.46
CA VAL A 25 28.41 -28.83 -13.02
C VAL A 25 27.38 -27.74 -12.83
N VAL A 26 27.48 -26.65 -13.60
CA VAL A 26 26.51 -25.54 -13.54
C VAL A 26 25.10 -26.01 -13.95
N VAL A 27 24.99 -26.76 -15.05
CA VAL A 27 23.68 -27.28 -15.51
C VAL A 27 23.06 -28.24 -14.51
N LEU A 28 23.87 -29.15 -13.95
CA LEU A 28 23.40 -30.07 -12.90
C LEU A 28 23.03 -29.32 -11.61
N GLY A 29 23.80 -28.29 -11.23
CA GLY A 29 23.50 -27.43 -10.12
C GLY A 29 22.17 -26.69 -10.30
N ILE A 30 21.91 -26.12 -11.47
CA ILE A 30 20.63 -25.48 -11.80
C ILE A 30 19.48 -26.50 -11.74
N ALA A 31 19.64 -27.67 -12.35
CA ALA A 31 18.60 -28.71 -12.34
C ALA A 31 18.29 -29.20 -10.92
N ALA A 32 19.32 -29.41 -10.09
CA ALA A 32 19.15 -29.77 -8.69
C ALA A 32 18.47 -28.64 -7.89
N SER A 33 18.86 -27.37 -8.13
CA SER A 33 18.24 -26.21 -7.49
C SER A 33 16.76 -26.09 -7.84
N VAL A 34 16.38 -26.26 -9.11
CA VAL A 34 14.98 -26.29 -9.50
C VAL A 34 14.22 -27.43 -8.80
N GLY A 35 14.83 -28.62 -8.72
CA GLY A 35 14.22 -29.76 -8.02
C GLY A 35 14.02 -29.51 -6.52
N VAL A 36 14.94 -28.81 -5.87
CA VAL A 36 14.81 -28.42 -4.46
C VAL A 36 13.72 -27.36 -4.30
N ILE A 37 13.72 -26.31 -5.10
CA ILE A 37 12.70 -25.22 -5.06
C ILE A 37 11.29 -25.79 -5.22
N LEU A 38 11.08 -26.71 -6.16
CA LEU A 38 9.75 -27.28 -6.43
C LEU A 38 9.18 -28.12 -5.29
N ARG A 39 10.02 -28.63 -4.39
CA ARG A 39 9.58 -29.43 -3.24
C ARG A 39 9.53 -28.63 -1.94
N SER A 40 10.23 -27.48 -1.90
CA SER A 40 10.33 -26.61 -0.73
C SER A 40 9.14 -25.67 -0.67
N GLY A 41 8.81 -25.18 0.51
CA GLY A 41 7.74 -24.23 0.75
C GLY A 41 6.91 -24.63 1.99
N ASP A 42 5.87 -23.87 2.26
CA ASP A 42 4.92 -24.13 3.34
C ASP A 42 3.48 -24.05 2.83
N PRO A 43 2.99 -25.11 2.14
CA PRO A 43 1.64 -25.12 1.57
C PRO A 43 0.53 -25.10 2.63
N ASP A 44 0.82 -25.52 3.85
CA ASP A 44 -0.15 -25.67 4.93
C ASP A 44 -0.31 -24.40 5.79
N PHE A 45 0.57 -23.42 5.64
CA PHE A 45 0.45 -22.15 6.36
C PHE A 45 -0.80 -21.39 5.93
N GLU A 46 -1.61 -20.97 6.90
CA GLU A 46 -2.79 -20.11 6.69
C GLU A 46 -2.64 -18.82 7.48
N TYR A 47 -3.12 -17.71 6.90
CA TYR A 47 -3.13 -16.42 7.56
C TYR A 47 -4.46 -15.71 7.32
N THR A 48 -5.05 -15.20 8.39
CA THR A 48 -6.26 -14.37 8.34
C THR A 48 -5.93 -12.99 8.89
N PRO A 49 -6.14 -11.91 8.10
CA PRO A 49 -5.91 -10.55 8.58
C PRO A 49 -6.78 -10.23 9.80
N PRO A 50 -6.30 -9.45 10.76
CA PRO A 50 -7.10 -9.00 11.89
C PRO A 50 -8.33 -8.22 11.41
N VAL A 51 -9.52 -8.56 11.91
CA VAL A 51 -10.79 -7.87 11.57
C VAL A 51 -10.74 -6.38 11.95
N THR A 52 -9.92 -6.04 12.93
CA THR A 52 -9.72 -4.67 13.43
C THR A 52 -8.82 -3.80 12.54
N LEU A 53 -8.20 -4.35 11.50
CA LEU A 53 -7.47 -3.56 10.51
C LEU A 53 -8.42 -3.06 9.44
N ILE A 54 -8.65 -1.76 9.41
CA ILE A 54 -9.51 -1.08 8.42
C ILE A 54 -8.62 -0.33 7.45
N ASN A 55 -8.87 -0.51 6.15
CA ASN A 55 -8.20 0.22 5.08
C ASN A 55 -9.23 0.72 4.06
N ASP A 56 -8.83 1.64 3.20
CA ASP A 56 -9.61 2.09 2.06
C ASP A 56 -9.17 1.43 0.74
N ILE A 57 -9.84 1.77 -0.36
CA ILE A 57 -9.61 1.19 -1.68
C ILE A 57 -8.15 1.35 -2.16
N THR A 58 -7.45 2.42 -1.78
CA THR A 58 -6.06 2.66 -2.20
C THR A 58 -5.05 1.78 -1.48
N GLN A 59 -5.45 1.14 -0.38
CA GLN A 59 -4.57 0.40 0.53
C GLN A 59 -3.43 1.26 1.13
N MET A 60 -3.63 2.60 1.19
CA MET A 60 -2.62 3.55 1.68
C MET A 60 -2.92 4.08 3.09
N ASN A 61 -4.08 3.74 3.66
CA ASN A 61 -4.54 4.30 4.92
C ASN A 61 -4.94 3.21 5.94
N PRO A 62 -4.10 2.19 6.17
CA PRO A 62 -4.40 1.14 7.14
C PRO A 62 -4.53 1.76 8.53
N THR A 63 -5.54 1.31 9.29
CA THR A 63 -5.85 1.86 10.60
C THR A 63 -6.35 0.75 11.51
N HIS A 64 -5.71 0.55 12.65
CA HIS A 64 -6.20 -0.34 13.68
C HIS A 64 -7.26 0.35 14.52
N VAL A 65 -8.44 -0.27 14.56
CA VAL A 65 -9.57 0.17 15.37
C VAL A 65 -9.68 -0.71 16.61
N ALA A 66 -10.28 -0.20 17.69
CA ALA A 66 -10.43 -0.98 18.92
C ALA A 66 -11.37 -2.19 18.74
N ARG A 67 -12.48 -1.98 18.02
CA ARG A 67 -13.42 -3.05 17.66
C ARG A 67 -14.23 -2.67 16.42
N VAL A 68 -14.74 -3.68 15.72
CA VAL A 68 -15.68 -3.50 14.61
C VAL A 68 -17.07 -3.92 15.08
N VAL A 69 -18.06 -3.06 14.85
CA VAL A 69 -19.48 -3.35 15.05
C VAL A 69 -20.16 -3.30 13.68
N THR A 70 -20.93 -4.31 13.34
CA THR A 70 -21.65 -4.42 12.06
C THR A 70 -23.15 -4.37 12.33
N PRO A 71 -23.73 -3.16 12.52
CA PRO A 71 -25.13 -3.01 12.87
C PRO A 71 -26.06 -3.36 11.71
N THR A 72 -27.27 -3.82 12.05
CA THR A 72 -28.37 -4.12 11.12
C THR A 72 -29.66 -3.38 11.48
N SER A 73 -29.61 -2.53 12.51
CA SER A 73 -30.72 -1.71 12.98
C SER A 73 -30.25 -0.40 13.59
N VAL A 74 -31.18 0.57 13.68
CA VAL A 74 -30.95 1.87 14.34
C VAL A 74 -30.62 1.67 15.82
N GLU A 75 -31.28 0.70 16.47
CA GLU A 75 -31.08 0.37 17.87
C GLU A 75 -29.66 -0.13 18.15
N GLU A 76 -29.10 -0.95 17.25
CA GLU A 76 -27.72 -1.44 17.37
C GLU A 76 -26.70 -0.33 17.19
N VAL A 77 -26.93 0.62 16.27
CA VAL A 77 -26.11 1.82 16.13
C VAL A 77 -26.13 2.64 17.41
N ALA A 78 -27.33 2.93 17.93
CA ALA A 78 -27.50 3.70 19.15
C ALA A 78 -26.91 2.97 20.38
N ALA A 79 -27.00 1.64 20.45
CA ALA A 79 -26.37 0.83 21.50
C ALA A 79 -24.83 0.94 21.44
N ALA A 80 -24.22 0.79 20.28
CA ALA A 80 -22.77 0.93 20.11
C ALA A 80 -22.26 2.31 20.54
N LEU A 81 -23.04 3.36 20.30
CA LEU A 81 -22.72 4.71 20.74
C LEU A 81 -22.85 4.86 22.27
N ARG A 82 -23.84 4.23 22.92
CA ARG A 82 -23.99 4.29 24.38
C ARG A 82 -22.95 3.46 25.13
N GLU A 83 -22.53 2.34 24.58
CA GLU A 83 -21.56 1.42 25.19
C GLU A 83 -20.12 1.96 25.17
N SER A 84 -19.81 2.93 24.32
CA SER A 84 -18.48 3.49 24.17
C SER A 84 -18.49 5.00 24.41
N THR A 85 -17.50 5.50 25.15
CA THR A 85 -17.24 6.94 25.32
C THR A 85 -16.10 7.44 24.44
N GLY A 86 -15.36 6.52 23.79
CA GLY A 86 -14.22 6.82 22.92
C GLY A 86 -14.60 7.25 21.49
N PRO A 87 -13.61 7.39 20.63
CA PRO A 87 -13.83 7.77 19.24
C PRO A 87 -14.64 6.71 18.48
N VAL A 88 -15.45 7.18 17.54
CA VAL A 88 -16.26 6.35 16.66
C VAL A 88 -15.92 6.72 15.21
N SER A 89 -15.63 5.72 14.38
CA SER A 89 -15.48 5.87 12.93
C SER A 89 -16.57 5.10 12.18
N ILE A 90 -16.91 5.57 10.98
CA ILE A 90 -18.03 5.04 10.21
C ILE A 90 -17.52 4.63 8.82
N GLY A 91 -17.79 3.40 8.40
CA GLY A 91 -17.43 2.87 7.09
C GLY A 91 -18.62 2.28 6.36
N GLY A 92 -18.72 2.60 5.07
CA GLY A 92 -19.58 1.93 4.09
C GLY A 92 -18.72 1.06 3.16
N GLY A 93 -18.80 1.29 1.84
CA GLY A 93 -17.99 0.60 0.82
C GLY A 93 -16.49 0.83 0.89
N ARG A 94 -16.02 1.80 1.67
CA ARG A 94 -14.60 2.16 1.88
C ARG A 94 -13.90 2.64 0.61
N PHE A 95 -14.61 3.35 -0.25
CA PHE A 95 -14.09 3.88 -1.51
C PHE A 95 -13.45 5.28 -1.39
N SER A 96 -13.55 5.94 -0.25
CA SER A 96 -12.73 7.12 0.04
C SER A 96 -11.25 6.73 0.07
N GLN A 97 -10.36 7.66 -0.30
CA GLN A 97 -8.95 7.36 -0.58
C GLN A 97 -7.95 8.01 0.39
N GLY A 98 -8.43 8.69 1.44
CA GLY A 98 -7.59 9.40 2.42
C GLY A 98 -7.86 9.00 3.88
N GLY A 99 -8.40 7.80 4.11
CA GLY A 99 -8.69 7.32 5.46
C GLY A 99 -9.91 7.97 6.13
N GLN A 100 -10.84 8.54 5.36
CA GLN A 100 -12.08 9.12 5.88
C GLN A 100 -13.01 8.07 6.53
N VAL A 101 -12.73 6.79 6.35
CA VAL A 101 -13.53 5.67 6.84
C VAL A 101 -13.11 5.17 8.23
N SER A 102 -11.96 5.59 8.77
CA SER A 102 -11.40 5.00 9.98
C SER A 102 -10.66 6.01 10.86
N TYR A 103 -10.54 5.67 12.14
CA TYR A 103 -9.75 6.42 13.10
C TYR A 103 -9.08 5.44 14.09
N PRO A 104 -7.82 5.67 14.48
CA PRO A 104 -7.12 4.79 15.41
C PRO A 104 -7.89 4.59 16.73
N ASP A 105 -7.90 3.35 17.21
CA ASP A 105 -8.51 2.95 18.50
C ASP A 105 -10.01 3.29 18.62
N SER A 106 -10.70 3.53 17.50
CA SER A 106 -12.13 3.82 17.47
C SER A 106 -13.00 2.55 17.57
N VAL A 107 -14.24 2.72 17.98
CA VAL A 107 -15.30 1.77 17.62
C VAL A 107 -15.67 2.04 16.16
N HIS A 108 -15.39 1.09 15.30
CA HIS A 108 -15.69 1.20 13.86
C HIS A 108 -17.07 0.63 13.55
N LEU A 109 -17.96 1.46 13.03
CA LEU A 109 -19.28 1.04 12.56
C LEU A 109 -19.19 0.65 11.07
N ASP A 110 -19.22 -0.65 10.79
CA ASP A 110 -19.28 -1.19 9.44
C ASP A 110 -20.74 -1.29 8.99
N MET A 111 -21.19 -0.29 8.26
CA MET A 111 -22.60 -0.12 7.90
C MET A 111 -23.08 -1.02 6.75
N ARG A 112 -22.22 -1.80 6.11
CA ARG A 112 -22.53 -2.56 4.89
C ARG A 112 -23.66 -3.58 5.03
N ARG A 113 -23.92 -4.07 6.23
CA ARG A 113 -25.03 -5.03 6.49
C ARG A 113 -26.35 -4.36 6.87
N PHE A 114 -26.37 -3.03 6.95
CA PHE A 114 -27.56 -2.25 7.20
C PHE A 114 -28.09 -1.75 5.84
N ASN A 115 -28.68 -2.65 5.02
CA ASN A 115 -28.81 -2.49 3.57
C ASN A 115 -30.20 -2.84 3.01
N ARG A 116 -31.28 -2.65 3.77
CA ARG A 116 -32.63 -2.96 3.30
C ARG A 116 -33.25 -1.80 2.52
N VAL A 117 -34.12 -2.12 1.57
CA VAL A 117 -35.12 -1.21 1.03
C VAL A 117 -36.31 -1.17 2.00
N LEU A 118 -36.62 0.01 2.54
CA LEU A 118 -37.69 0.20 3.52
C LEU A 118 -39.02 0.52 2.85
N ASN A 119 -39.01 1.31 1.77
CA ASN A 119 -40.21 1.66 1.02
C ASN A 119 -39.84 2.04 -0.42
N LEU A 120 -40.64 1.60 -1.38
CA LEU A 120 -40.60 2.03 -2.78
C LEU A 120 -42.00 2.57 -3.18
N ASN A 121 -42.02 3.89 -3.50
CA ASN A 121 -43.21 4.55 -4.00
C ASN A 121 -43.00 4.87 -5.49
N VAL A 122 -43.43 3.90 -6.33
CA VAL A 122 -43.25 3.97 -7.79
C VAL A 122 -43.96 5.20 -8.40
N PRO A 123 -45.25 5.50 -8.07
CA PRO A 123 -45.92 6.69 -8.63
C PRO A 123 -45.26 8.00 -8.28
N ALA A 124 -44.70 8.11 -7.08
CA ALA A 124 -43.99 9.32 -6.65
C ALA A 124 -42.51 9.36 -7.06
N LYS A 125 -41.97 8.26 -7.63
CA LYS A 125 -40.54 8.06 -7.93
C LYS A 125 -39.70 8.33 -6.70
N ARG A 126 -39.97 7.61 -5.60
CA ARG A 126 -39.27 7.74 -4.33
C ARG A 126 -38.90 6.37 -3.79
N ILE A 127 -37.70 6.29 -3.23
CA ILE A 127 -37.27 5.11 -2.49
C ILE A 127 -36.70 5.52 -1.13
N THR A 128 -37.06 4.78 -0.09
CA THR A 128 -36.48 4.93 1.25
C THR A 128 -35.64 3.70 1.56
N VAL A 129 -34.39 3.90 1.94
CA VAL A 129 -33.38 2.85 2.08
C VAL A 129 -32.54 3.03 3.34
N GLU A 130 -31.95 1.93 3.77
CA GLU A 130 -30.88 1.92 4.77
C GLU A 130 -29.52 2.27 4.12
N PRO A 131 -28.55 2.84 4.87
CA PRO A 131 -27.37 3.47 4.31
C PRO A 131 -26.31 2.50 3.75
N GLY A 132 -26.32 1.25 4.20
CA GLY A 132 -25.37 0.21 3.75
C GLY A 132 -25.72 -0.41 2.40
N ILE A 133 -26.91 -0.14 1.87
CA ILE A 133 -27.33 -0.62 0.55
C ILE A 133 -26.46 0.05 -0.53
N THR A 134 -26.07 -0.72 -1.53
CA THR A 134 -25.34 -0.21 -2.69
C THR A 134 -26.31 0.34 -3.74
N TRP A 135 -25.81 1.22 -4.61
CA TRP A 135 -26.59 1.68 -5.76
C TRP A 135 -27.00 0.52 -6.64
N ARG A 136 -26.14 -0.49 -6.78
CA ARG A 136 -26.42 -1.72 -7.52
C ARG A 136 -27.63 -2.46 -6.96
N GLU A 137 -27.68 -2.70 -5.66
CA GLU A 137 -28.82 -3.35 -5.00
C GLU A 137 -30.12 -2.54 -5.18
N ILE A 138 -30.04 -1.21 -5.18
CA ILE A 138 -31.21 -0.37 -5.49
C ILE A 138 -31.64 -0.55 -6.95
N GLN A 139 -30.70 -0.52 -7.91
CA GLN A 139 -31.00 -0.70 -9.34
C GLN A 139 -31.70 -2.03 -9.60
N GLU A 140 -31.25 -3.12 -8.95
CA GLU A 140 -31.88 -4.44 -9.06
C GLU A 140 -33.35 -4.46 -8.60
N VAL A 141 -33.70 -3.63 -7.61
CA VAL A 141 -35.09 -3.50 -7.12
C VAL A 141 -35.93 -2.63 -8.05
N ILE A 142 -35.41 -1.49 -8.52
CA ILE A 142 -36.22 -0.48 -9.25
C ILE A 142 -36.31 -0.76 -10.75
N ASP A 143 -35.40 -1.55 -11.30
CA ASP A 143 -35.34 -1.84 -12.73
C ASP A 143 -36.60 -2.45 -13.28
N SER A 144 -37.24 -3.37 -12.53
CA SER A 144 -38.51 -3.98 -12.87
C SER A 144 -39.70 -3.01 -12.93
N HIS A 145 -39.50 -1.78 -12.46
CA HIS A 145 -40.50 -0.70 -12.46
C HIS A 145 -40.18 0.40 -13.47
N ASP A 146 -39.23 0.19 -14.39
CA ASP A 146 -38.74 1.18 -15.35
C ASP A 146 -38.21 2.47 -14.68
N LEU A 147 -37.63 2.31 -13.51
CA LEU A 147 -37.02 3.40 -12.75
C LEU A 147 -35.52 3.31 -12.71
N SER A 148 -34.86 4.46 -12.59
CA SER A 148 -33.44 4.64 -12.47
C SER A 148 -33.10 5.58 -11.32
N ILE A 149 -31.87 5.51 -10.80
CA ILE A 149 -31.37 6.45 -9.81
C ILE A 149 -31.23 7.84 -10.47
N LYS A 150 -31.68 8.87 -9.77
CA LYS A 150 -31.62 10.24 -10.33
C LYS A 150 -30.20 10.79 -10.36
N ILE A 151 -29.49 10.72 -9.23
CA ILE A 151 -28.07 11.15 -9.10
C ILE A 151 -27.30 10.08 -8.32
N MET A 152 -26.22 9.59 -8.89
CA MET A 152 -25.20 8.74 -8.24
C MET A 152 -23.84 8.99 -8.89
N GLN A 153 -22.76 8.54 -8.27
CA GLN A 153 -21.44 8.52 -8.92
C GLN A 153 -21.37 7.43 -10.00
N THR A 154 -20.25 7.33 -10.72
CA THR A 154 -20.11 6.47 -11.90
C THR A 154 -20.27 4.97 -11.55
N TYR A 155 -19.80 4.51 -10.37
CA TYR A 155 -19.77 3.10 -10.01
C TYR A 155 -20.90 2.72 -9.05
N SER A 156 -21.59 1.61 -9.34
CA SER A 156 -22.81 1.20 -8.66
C SER A 156 -22.59 0.44 -7.34
N ASN A 157 -21.39 -0.01 -7.05
CA ASN A 157 -21.04 -0.76 -5.84
C ASN A 157 -20.71 0.10 -4.60
N PHE A 158 -20.86 1.42 -4.70
CA PHE A 158 -20.78 2.32 -3.52
C PHE A 158 -22.07 2.26 -2.70
N THR A 159 -21.91 2.38 -1.37
CA THR A 159 -23.07 2.44 -0.47
C THR A 159 -23.70 3.83 -0.47
N VAL A 160 -25.04 3.87 -0.29
CA VAL A 160 -25.81 5.13 -0.21
C VAL A 160 -25.29 6.04 0.90
N GLY A 161 -25.07 5.50 2.10
CA GLY A 161 -24.58 6.28 3.24
C GLY A 161 -23.18 6.86 3.00
N GLY A 162 -22.28 6.10 2.36
CA GLY A 162 -20.97 6.60 1.94
C GLY A 162 -21.09 7.73 0.92
N SER A 163 -21.95 7.54 -0.08
CA SER A 163 -22.22 8.55 -1.14
C SER A 163 -22.83 9.83 -0.59
N LEU A 164 -23.77 9.73 0.36
CA LEU A 164 -24.32 10.88 1.07
C LEU A 164 -23.27 11.60 1.91
N SER A 165 -22.44 10.84 2.62
CA SER A 165 -21.41 11.40 3.50
C SER A 165 -20.41 12.27 2.77
N VAL A 166 -20.14 12.00 1.50
CA VAL A 166 -19.21 12.78 0.66
C VAL A 166 -19.95 13.68 -0.36
N ASN A 167 -21.28 13.63 -0.39
CA ASN A 167 -22.14 14.39 -1.33
C ASN A 167 -21.68 14.19 -2.78
N VAL A 168 -21.69 12.94 -3.25
CA VAL A 168 -21.17 12.55 -4.57
C VAL A 168 -21.86 13.30 -5.72
N HIS A 169 -21.20 13.32 -6.86
CA HIS A 169 -21.76 13.70 -8.15
C HIS A 169 -21.49 12.60 -9.20
N GLY A 170 -22.21 12.67 -10.30
CA GLY A 170 -22.06 11.76 -11.43
C GLY A 170 -21.78 12.50 -12.73
N ARG A 171 -22.29 11.92 -13.83
CA ARG A 171 -22.18 12.46 -15.19
C ARG A 171 -23.51 13.01 -15.71
N TYR A 172 -24.47 13.27 -14.82
CA TYR A 172 -25.85 13.66 -15.15
C TYR A 172 -25.92 15.12 -15.55
N VAL A 173 -26.33 15.41 -16.79
CA VAL A 173 -26.50 16.78 -17.27
C VAL A 173 -27.70 17.42 -16.62
N GLY A 174 -27.59 18.69 -16.20
CA GLY A 174 -28.66 19.41 -15.54
C GLY A 174 -28.91 19.01 -14.07
N GLU A 175 -28.05 18.16 -13.53
CA GLU A 175 -28.04 17.76 -12.12
C GLU A 175 -26.76 18.31 -11.45
N GLY A 176 -26.48 17.88 -10.21
CA GLY A 176 -25.29 18.35 -9.46
C GLY A 176 -24.95 17.39 -8.33
N PRO A 177 -24.63 17.93 -7.14
CA PRO A 177 -24.38 17.12 -5.96
C PRO A 177 -25.60 16.26 -5.60
N LEU A 178 -25.34 15.09 -4.99
CA LEU A 178 -26.37 14.10 -4.60
C LEU A 178 -27.49 14.71 -3.73
N VAL A 179 -27.16 15.66 -2.87
CA VAL A 179 -28.14 16.37 -2.01
C VAL A 179 -29.34 16.89 -2.76
N ARG A 180 -29.23 17.23 -4.05
CA ARG A 180 -30.32 17.69 -4.91
C ARG A 180 -31.42 16.64 -5.17
N SER A 181 -31.10 15.38 -4.95
CA SER A 181 -32.03 14.23 -5.11
C SER A 181 -32.44 13.56 -3.78
N VAL A 182 -32.12 14.19 -2.64
CA VAL A 182 -32.42 13.66 -1.31
C VAL A 182 -33.57 14.42 -0.70
N ASP A 183 -34.66 13.71 -0.36
CA ASP A 183 -35.83 14.33 0.30
C ASP A 183 -35.65 14.43 1.82
N SER A 184 -35.09 13.39 2.45
CA SER A 184 -34.81 13.36 3.90
C SER A 184 -33.77 12.32 4.26
N ILE A 185 -33.17 12.50 5.43
CA ILE A 185 -32.29 11.52 6.08
C ILE A 185 -32.69 11.33 7.53
N LYS A 186 -32.34 10.20 8.12
CA LYS A 186 -32.41 9.95 9.56
C LYS A 186 -30.99 9.76 10.11
N LEU A 187 -30.69 10.43 11.21
CA LEU A 187 -29.40 10.45 11.85
C LEU A 187 -29.47 9.86 13.27
N VAL A 188 -28.41 9.15 13.67
CA VAL A 188 -28.12 8.88 15.09
C VAL A 188 -26.98 9.80 15.48
N LEU A 189 -27.22 10.68 16.46
CA LEU A 189 -26.26 11.67 16.95
C LEU A 189 -25.32 11.07 18.00
N ALA A 190 -24.32 11.85 18.43
CA ALA A 190 -23.30 11.36 19.40
C ALA A 190 -23.86 10.95 20.75
N ASP A 191 -24.99 11.54 21.17
CA ASP A 191 -25.74 11.18 22.39
C ASP A 191 -26.68 9.98 22.21
N ALA A 192 -26.62 9.31 21.04
CA ALA A 192 -27.48 8.22 20.61
C ALA A 192 -28.96 8.60 20.40
N SER A 193 -29.31 9.90 20.32
CA SER A 193 -30.63 10.35 19.90
C SER A 193 -30.84 10.17 18.38
N VAL A 194 -32.09 9.90 17.99
CA VAL A 194 -32.45 9.71 16.57
C VAL A 194 -33.22 10.92 16.08
N VAL A 195 -32.74 11.53 14.99
CA VAL A 195 -33.31 12.76 14.43
C VAL A 195 -33.59 12.57 12.94
N THR A 196 -34.79 12.95 12.48
CA THR A 196 -35.10 13.12 11.04
C THR A 196 -34.71 14.51 10.60
N ALA A 197 -34.04 14.61 9.45
CA ALA A 197 -33.61 15.88 8.86
C ALA A 197 -33.96 15.93 7.36
N SER A 198 -34.39 17.12 6.93
CA SER A 198 -34.74 17.38 5.53
C SER A 198 -34.44 18.86 5.20
N PRO A 199 -34.57 19.34 3.96
CA PRO A 199 -34.40 20.75 3.66
C PRO A 199 -35.33 21.70 4.46
N THR A 200 -36.42 21.20 5.03
CA THR A 200 -37.43 21.97 5.76
C THR A 200 -37.57 21.60 7.25
N GLU A 201 -37.05 20.46 7.68
CA GLU A 201 -37.05 20.01 9.07
C GLU A 201 -35.65 19.68 9.51
N ASN A 202 -35.15 20.25 10.61
CA ASN A 202 -33.77 20.14 11.07
C ASN A 202 -32.76 20.39 9.92
N SER A 203 -33.05 21.41 9.11
CA SER A 203 -32.34 21.68 7.85
C SER A 203 -30.84 21.89 8.04
N GLU A 204 -30.43 22.47 9.17
CA GLU A 204 -29.01 22.62 9.50
C GLU A 204 -28.31 21.26 9.62
N LEU A 205 -28.94 20.27 10.27
CA LEU A 205 -28.38 18.91 10.37
C LEU A 205 -28.37 18.20 9.02
N PHE A 206 -29.40 18.41 8.21
CA PHE A 206 -29.46 17.86 6.85
C PHE A 206 -28.29 18.34 6.01
N PHE A 207 -28.08 19.65 5.94
CA PHE A 207 -27.02 20.25 5.14
C PHE A 207 -25.61 20.13 5.75
N ALA A 208 -25.50 19.80 7.05
CA ALA A 208 -24.23 19.49 7.69
C ALA A 208 -23.85 18.01 7.54
N ALA A 209 -24.80 17.09 7.56
CA ALA A 209 -24.53 15.65 7.49
C ALA A 209 -24.21 15.18 6.06
N ILE A 210 -24.95 15.70 5.06
CA ILE A 210 -24.65 15.41 3.65
C ILE A 210 -23.41 16.20 3.24
N GLY A 211 -22.38 15.50 2.78
CA GLY A 211 -21.05 16.10 2.56
C GLY A 211 -20.25 16.35 3.85
N GLY A 212 -20.72 15.87 5.02
CA GLY A 212 -20.08 16.06 6.32
C GLY A 212 -19.09 14.97 6.73
N TYR A 213 -18.78 14.03 5.84
CA TYR A 213 -17.77 12.98 6.06
C TYR A 213 -17.93 12.24 7.40
N GLY A 214 -19.19 11.96 7.79
CA GLY A 214 -19.50 11.25 9.04
C GLY A 214 -19.19 12.03 10.33
N GLY A 215 -18.92 13.33 10.24
CA GLY A 215 -18.56 14.15 11.41
C GLY A 215 -19.72 14.63 12.27
N ILE A 216 -20.97 14.54 11.78
CA ILE A 216 -22.17 15.07 12.47
C ILE A 216 -22.96 13.97 13.17
N GLY A 217 -23.01 12.78 12.56
CA GLY A 217 -23.80 11.65 13.05
C GLY A 217 -23.76 10.49 12.08
N VAL A 218 -24.38 9.38 12.47
CA VAL A 218 -24.51 8.18 11.64
C VAL A 218 -25.80 8.28 10.84
N ILE A 219 -25.71 8.35 9.50
CA ILE A 219 -26.88 8.26 8.62
C ILE A 219 -27.40 6.81 8.70
N VAL A 220 -28.70 6.65 9.04
CA VAL A 220 -29.32 5.33 9.22
C VAL A 220 -30.51 5.09 8.29
N GLU A 221 -30.98 6.11 7.59
CA GLU A 221 -32.06 6.04 6.61
C GLU A 221 -31.95 7.22 5.63
N ALA A 222 -32.28 7.01 4.36
CA ALA A 222 -32.36 8.07 3.37
C ALA A 222 -33.56 7.85 2.44
N THR A 223 -34.29 8.93 2.13
CA THR A 223 -35.33 8.95 1.09
C THR A 223 -34.81 9.69 -0.12
N LEU A 224 -34.76 8.98 -1.26
CA LEU A 224 -34.14 9.43 -2.49
C LEU A 224 -35.18 9.57 -3.61
N GLN A 225 -34.94 10.54 -4.48
CA GLN A 225 -35.68 10.72 -5.73
C GLN A 225 -35.14 9.79 -6.80
N LEU A 226 -36.06 9.21 -7.60
CA LEU A 226 -35.76 8.39 -8.77
C LEU A 226 -36.10 9.12 -10.07
N ALA A 227 -35.57 8.62 -11.17
CA ALA A 227 -35.85 9.05 -12.53
C ALA A 227 -36.42 7.87 -13.33
N ASP A 228 -36.86 8.12 -14.56
CA ASP A 228 -37.25 7.05 -15.49
C ASP A 228 -35.99 6.35 -16.03
N ASP A 229 -36.06 5.03 -16.18
CA ASP A 229 -35.09 4.29 -16.97
C ASP A 229 -35.50 4.36 -18.45
N VAL A 230 -34.65 5.00 -19.22
CA VAL A 230 -34.90 5.30 -20.65
C VAL A 230 -33.77 4.72 -21.49
N ARG A 231 -34.06 4.48 -22.77
CA ARG A 231 -32.99 4.14 -23.72
C ARG A 231 -32.21 5.37 -24.10
N ILE A 232 -30.90 5.23 -24.12
CA ILE A 232 -29.95 6.30 -24.43
C ILE A 232 -28.96 5.86 -25.52
N GLU A 233 -28.63 6.78 -26.41
CA GLU A 233 -27.68 6.60 -27.50
C GLU A 233 -26.39 7.37 -27.23
N ARG A 234 -25.24 6.69 -27.32
CA ARG A 234 -23.95 7.33 -27.18
C ARG A 234 -23.55 8.08 -28.45
N ARG A 235 -23.07 9.31 -28.28
CA ARG A 235 -22.42 10.13 -29.32
C ARG A 235 -21.12 10.67 -28.75
N ASP A 236 -20.09 10.69 -29.57
CA ASP A 236 -18.80 11.28 -29.21
C ASP A 236 -18.29 12.26 -30.26
N THR A 237 -17.50 13.22 -29.80
CA THR A 237 -16.87 14.23 -30.68
C THR A 237 -15.50 14.60 -30.11
N VAL A 238 -14.46 14.58 -30.93
CA VAL A 238 -13.12 15.05 -30.56
C VAL A 238 -12.96 16.49 -31.07
N MET A 239 -12.46 17.36 -30.21
CA MET A 239 -12.23 18.75 -30.54
C MET A 239 -11.02 19.33 -29.80
N PRO A 240 -10.42 20.45 -30.24
CA PRO A 240 -9.46 21.19 -29.43
C PRO A 240 -10.06 21.56 -28.07
N VAL A 241 -9.28 21.43 -27.00
CA VAL A 241 -9.76 21.73 -25.64
C VAL A 241 -10.30 23.16 -25.50
N THR A 242 -9.77 24.09 -26.27
CA THR A 242 -10.20 25.50 -26.29
C THR A 242 -11.61 25.72 -26.84
N GLU A 243 -12.17 24.74 -27.57
CA GLU A 243 -13.52 24.78 -28.13
C GLU A 243 -14.54 24.08 -27.23
N TYR A 244 -14.08 23.25 -26.30
CA TYR A 244 -14.93 22.37 -25.49
C TYR A 244 -15.95 23.14 -24.64
N ARG A 245 -15.55 24.20 -23.94
CA ARG A 245 -16.43 24.95 -23.08
C ARG A 245 -17.60 25.56 -23.89
N GLU A 246 -17.33 26.15 -25.05
CA GLU A 246 -18.38 26.70 -25.93
C GLU A 246 -19.29 25.61 -26.46
N HIS A 247 -18.73 24.48 -26.89
CA HIS A 247 -19.47 23.31 -27.33
C HIS A 247 -20.42 22.82 -26.24
N PHE A 248 -19.91 22.61 -25.02
CA PHE A 248 -20.72 22.18 -23.88
C PHE A 248 -21.89 23.17 -23.62
N MET A 249 -21.61 24.45 -23.52
CA MET A 249 -22.61 25.48 -23.24
C MET A 249 -23.69 25.60 -24.31
N THR A 250 -23.37 25.34 -25.57
CA THR A 250 -24.31 25.51 -26.68
C THR A 250 -25.06 24.24 -27.07
N ALA A 251 -24.43 23.08 -26.97
CA ALA A 251 -24.96 21.81 -27.46
C ALA A 251 -25.46 20.86 -26.36
N ILE A 252 -24.88 20.93 -25.15
CA ILE A 252 -25.09 19.93 -24.09
C ILE A 252 -25.88 20.48 -22.91
N ARG A 253 -25.44 21.61 -22.31
CA ARG A 253 -25.90 22.13 -21.02
C ARG A 253 -27.41 22.19 -20.83
N ASP A 254 -28.12 22.78 -21.79
CA ASP A 254 -29.55 23.00 -21.72
C ASP A 254 -30.35 21.98 -22.55
N ASN A 255 -29.69 21.01 -23.12
CA ASN A 255 -30.30 19.95 -23.91
C ASN A 255 -30.92 18.87 -23.03
N ARG A 256 -32.25 18.85 -22.92
CA ARG A 256 -33.00 17.90 -22.06
C ARG A 256 -32.95 16.47 -22.51
N ASP A 257 -32.52 16.21 -23.75
CA ASP A 257 -32.35 14.84 -24.25
C ASP A 257 -31.01 14.25 -23.84
N VAL A 258 -30.06 15.04 -23.32
CA VAL A 258 -28.77 14.53 -22.80
C VAL A 258 -28.95 14.09 -21.36
N VAL A 259 -28.68 12.82 -21.11
CA VAL A 259 -28.73 12.21 -19.77
C VAL A 259 -27.37 12.21 -19.10
N PHE A 260 -26.35 11.70 -19.80
CA PHE A 260 -24.98 11.66 -19.29
C PHE A 260 -24.03 12.42 -20.20
N HIS A 261 -23.04 13.03 -19.60
CA HIS A 261 -21.94 13.68 -20.29
C HIS A 261 -20.66 13.62 -19.48
N ASN A 262 -19.56 13.34 -20.18
CA ASN A 262 -18.21 13.62 -19.73
C ASN A 262 -17.32 13.97 -20.93
N ALA A 263 -16.25 14.71 -20.67
CA ALA A 263 -15.19 14.90 -21.65
C ALA A 263 -13.87 14.36 -21.08
N ASP A 264 -13.11 13.63 -21.89
CA ASP A 264 -11.81 13.11 -21.52
C ASP A 264 -10.70 13.99 -22.12
N LEU A 265 -9.79 14.47 -21.26
CA LEU A 265 -8.59 15.21 -21.63
C LEU A 265 -7.38 14.28 -21.54
N TYR A 266 -6.61 14.18 -22.61
CA TYR A 266 -5.55 13.21 -22.73
C TYR A 266 -4.18 13.76 -22.35
N PRO A 267 -3.45 13.07 -21.43
CA PRO A 267 -2.07 13.40 -21.14
C PRO A 267 -1.13 13.05 -22.32
N PRO A 268 0.05 13.72 -22.45
CA PRO A 268 0.55 14.75 -21.54
C PRO A 268 0.12 16.17 -21.89
N ASP A 269 -0.40 16.41 -23.09
CA ASP A 269 -0.58 17.75 -23.66
C ASP A 269 -1.90 18.39 -23.26
N PHE A 270 -2.95 17.60 -23.00
CA PHE A 270 -4.30 18.06 -22.64
C PHE A 270 -4.85 19.13 -23.58
N ASP A 271 -4.52 19.04 -24.88
CA ASP A 271 -4.90 20.00 -25.92
C ASP A 271 -6.14 19.55 -26.71
N GLU A 272 -6.55 18.29 -26.57
CA GLU A 272 -7.77 17.74 -27.13
C GLU A 272 -8.75 17.30 -26.04
N ALA A 273 -10.03 17.47 -26.30
CA ALA A 273 -11.14 16.95 -25.50
C ALA A 273 -11.98 16.00 -26.33
N ARG A 274 -12.25 14.80 -25.79
CA ARG A 274 -13.28 13.90 -26.33
C ARG A 274 -14.55 14.04 -25.51
N ASP A 275 -15.57 14.73 -26.05
CA ASP A 275 -16.93 14.70 -25.54
C ASP A 275 -17.54 13.32 -25.74
N VAL A 276 -18.12 12.76 -24.69
CA VAL A 276 -18.93 11.55 -24.73
C VAL A 276 -20.26 11.84 -24.08
N SER A 277 -21.30 11.91 -24.90
CA SER A 277 -22.66 12.29 -24.47
C SER A 277 -23.67 11.19 -24.79
N TRP A 278 -24.63 10.97 -23.89
CA TRP A 278 -25.68 9.99 -24.05
C TRP A 278 -27.04 10.70 -24.15
N TYR A 279 -27.71 10.46 -25.26
CA TYR A 279 -28.98 11.13 -25.61
C TYR A 279 -30.15 10.16 -25.49
N VAL A 280 -31.28 10.59 -24.95
CA VAL A 280 -32.54 9.84 -25.01
C VAL A 280 -32.88 9.50 -26.45
N THR A 281 -33.32 8.27 -26.71
CA THR A 281 -33.59 7.79 -28.05
C THR A 281 -34.71 6.74 -28.08
N ASP A 282 -35.46 6.71 -29.20
CA ASP A 282 -36.42 5.66 -29.49
C ASP A 282 -35.85 4.50 -30.33
N LYS A 283 -34.57 4.57 -30.67
CA LYS A 283 -33.86 3.50 -31.42
C LYS A 283 -33.91 2.18 -30.63
N PRO A 284 -33.88 1.03 -31.31
CA PRO A 284 -33.77 -0.24 -30.65
C PRO A 284 -32.44 -0.35 -29.92
N ALA A 285 -32.40 -0.97 -28.76
CA ALA A 285 -31.22 -1.21 -27.98
C ALA A 285 -30.23 -2.08 -28.79
N THR A 286 -28.95 -1.70 -28.79
CA THR A 286 -27.85 -2.53 -29.27
C THR A 286 -27.26 -3.41 -28.15
N ILE A 287 -27.57 -3.04 -26.91
CA ILE A 287 -27.28 -3.79 -25.69
C ILE A 287 -28.66 -4.06 -25.03
N GLU A 288 -29.08 -5.34 -25.04
CA GLU A 288 -30.40 -5.71 -24.56
C GLU A 288 -30.49 -5.77 -23.05
N ASP A 289 -29.35 -6.05 -22.38
CA ASP A 289 -29.25 -6.10 -20.94
C ASP A 289 -29.53 -4.72 -20.33
N ARG A 290 -30.35 -4.72 -19.27
CA ARG A 290 -30.71 -3.46 -18.59
C ARG A 290 -29.63 -3.02 -17.56
N MET A 291 -28.75 -3.94 -17.15
CA MET A 291 -27.60 -3.69 -16.26
C MET A 291 -26.43 -4.57 -16.66
N ILE A 292 -25.21 -4.12 -16.36
CA ILE A 292 -23.99 -4.91 -16.53
C ILE A 292 -24.05 -6.10 -15.55
N THR A 293 -23.63 -7.28 -15.97
CA THR A 293 -23.63 -8.49 -15.12
C THR A 293 -22.66 -8.32 -13.96
N ALA A 294 -23.09 -8.57 -12.73
CA ALA A 294 -22.31 -8.37 -11.52
C ALA A 294 -21.13 -9.36 -11.36
N ASP A 295 -21.17 -10.49 -12.07
CA ASP A 295 -20.20 -11.59 -11.95
C ASP A 295 -19.13 -11.60 -13.06
N ASP A 296 -18.98 -10.52 -13.84
CA ASP A 296 -17.95 -10.44 -14.85
C ASP A 296 -16.56 -10.43 -14.18
N GLU A 297 -15.82 -11.52 -14.35
CA GLU A 297 -14.41 -11.59 -13.94
C GLU A 297 -13.56 -10.72 -14.87
N TYR A 298 -13.16 -9.56 -14.41
CA TYR A 298 -12.24 -8.66 -15.11
C TYR A 298 -10.80 -9.22 -15.08
N VAL A 299 -10.48 -10.17 -15.98
CA VAL A 299 -9.17 -10.86 -16.01
C VAL A 299 -8.13 -10.10 -16.81
N TRP A 300 -8.54 -9.47 -17.91
CA TRP A 300 -7.62 -8.80 -18.86
C TRP A 300 -7.51 -7.29 -18.62
N GLN A 301 -8.58 -6.66 -18.19
CA GLN A 301 -8.68 -5.22 -17.97
C GLN A 301 -7.60 -4.71 -16.99
N PRO A 302 -7.36 -5.32 -15.81
CA PRO A 302 -6.33 -4.88 -14.89
C PRO A 302 -4.91 -4.97 -15.47
N ARG A 303 -4.63 -5.98 -16.32
CA ARG A 303 -3.31 -6.14 -16.97
C ARG A 303 -3.09 -5.10 -18.05
N LEU A 304 -4.12 -4.80 -18.84
CA LEU A 304 -4.08 -3.75 -19.83
C LEU A 304 -3.94 -2.37 -19.18
N ALA A 305 -4.69 -2.14 -18.09
CA ALA A 305 -4.60 -0.92 -17.30
C ALA A 305 -3.17 -0.71 -16.76
N ASN A 306 -2.52 -1.74 -16.22
CA ASN A 306 -1.13 -1.66 -15.75
C ASN A 306 -0.14 -1.33 -16.88
N PHE A 307 -0.33 -1.90 -18.08
CA PHE A 307 0.51 -1.57 -19.23
C PHE A 307 0.33 -0.11 -19.68
N ILE A 308 -0.92 0.36 -19.73
CA ILE A 308 -1.25 1.75 -20.07
C ILE A 308 -0.68 2.70 -19.02
N ALA A 309 -0.80 2.36 -17.74
CA ALA A 309 -0.32 3.19 -16.63
C ALA A 309 1.21 3.26 -16.52
N GLY A 310 1.90 2.17 -16.82
CA GLY A 310 3.34 2.04 -16.63
C GLY A 310 4.21 2.60 -17.76
N TYR A 311 3.64 2.84 -18.96
CA TYR A 311 4.43 3.18 -20.15
C TYR A 311 3.74 4.22 -21.02
N ASP A 312 4.51 5.21 -21.51
CA ASP A 312 3.99 6.21 -22.45
C ASP A 312 3.49 5.58 -23.75
N ALA A 313 4.13 4.50 -24.22
CA ALA A 313 3.65 3.71 -25.36
C ALA A 313 2.26 3.09 -25.09
N GLY A 314 1.95 2.73 -23.86
CA GLY A 314 0.64 2.22 -23.45
C GLY A 314 -0.43 3.31 -23.50
N LYS A 315 -0.10 4.51 -22.99
CA LYS A 315 -1.00 5.70 -23.07
C LYS A 315 -1.28 6.08 -24.53
N TRP A 316 -0.23 6.11 -25.36
CA TRP A 316 -0.36 6.37 -26.78
C TRP A 316 -1.24 5.33 -27.51
N LEU A 317 -1.03 4.03 -27.19
CA LEU A 317 -1.83 2.93 -27.76
C LEU A 317 -3.32 3.07 -27.38
N ARG A 318 -3.61 3.39 -26.11
CA ARG A 318 -4.98 3.64 -25.64
C ARG A 318 -5.62 4.75 -26.47
N GLN A 319 -5.01 5.94 -26.51
CA GLN A 319 -5.55 7.14 -27.12
C GLN A 319 -5.71 7.04 -28.62
N ASN A 320 -4.70 6.46 -29.33
CA ASN A 320 -4.64 6.52 -30.79
C ASN A 320 -5.17 5.26 -31.49
N VAL A 321 -5.36 4.15 -30.75
CA VAL A 321 -5.79 2.88 -31.35
C VAL A 321 -7.02 2.29 -30.65
N LEU A 322 -6.96 2.09 -29.33
CA LEU A 322 -8.02 1.35 -28.64
C LEU A 322 -9.30 2.16 -28.50
N GLU A 323 -9.21 3.42 -28.06
CA GLU A 323 -10.38 4.28 -27.90
C GLU A 323 -11.04 4.66 -29.23
N PRO A 324 -10.32 5.07 -30.29
CA PRO A 324 -10.95 5.27 -31.58
C PRO A 324 -11.72 4.04 -32.09
N LEU A 325 -11.16 2.83 -31.91
CA LEU A 325 -11.89 1.59 -32.26
C LEU A 325 -13.13 1.35 -31.40
N TYR A 326 -13.05 1.63 -30.08
CA TYR A 326 -14.17 1.50 -29.15
C TYR A 326 -15.32 2.45 -29.50
N TYR A 327 -15.02 3.67 -29.94
CA TYR A 327 -16.01 4.68 -30.28
C TYR A 327 -16.60 4.54 -31.70
N THR A 328 -16.07 3.68 -32.57
CA THR A 328 -16.70 3.38 -33.87
C THR A 328 -18.01 2.59 -33.78
N GLN A 329 -18.31 1.99 -32.62
CA GLN A 329 -19.51 1.18 -32.43
C GLN A 329 -20.68 2.04 -31.96
N ASP A 330 -21.77 2.04 -32.72
CA ASP A 330 -23.04 2.62 -32.27
C ASP A 330 -23.52 1.90 -30.99
N ARG A 331 -23.78 2.63 -29.94
CA ARG A 331 -24.32 2.09 -28.68
C ARG A 331 -25.67 2.73 -28.34
N VAL A 332 -26.65 1.88 -28.18
CA VAL A 332 -27.93 2.22 -27.58
C VAL A 332 -28.14 1.24 -26.42
N ALA A 333 -28.21 1.78 -25.22
CA ALA A 333 -28.38 1.02 -23.98
C ALA A 333 -29.47 1.61 -23.08
N TRP A 334 -29.76 0.94 -21.98
CA TRP A 334 -30.60 1.50 -20.94
C TRP A 334 -29.82 2.43 -20.02
N ARG A 335 -30.48 3.44 -19.45
CA ARG A 335 -29.86 4.35 -18.48
C ARG A 335 -29.27 3.59 -17.29
N ASN A 336 -29.98 2.58 -16.78
CA ASN A 336 -29.47 1.72 -15.72
C ASN A 336 -28.22 0.94 -16.14
N TRP A 337 -28.12 0.49 -17.39
CA TRP A 337 -26.93 -0.17 -17.89
C TRP A 337 -25.70 0.75 -17.81
N GLU A 338 -25.81 1.97 -18.33
CA GLU A 338 -24.70 2.96 -18.31
C GLU A 338 -24.39 3.45 -16.88
N ALA A 339 -25.28 3.28 -15.93
CA ALA A 339 -25.11 3.62 -14.52
C ALA A 339 -24.71 2.43 -13.63
N SER A 340 -24.45 1.22 -14.18
CA SER A 340 -24.21 0.00 -13.40
C SER A 340 -22.77 -0.53 -13.46
N TYR A 341 -21.79 0.32 -13.80
CA TYR A 341 -20.38 -0.06 -13.76
C TYR A 341 -19.93 -0.45 -12.37
N ASP A 342 -19.00 -1.42 -12.29
CA ASP A 342 -18.33 -1.81 -11.06
C ASP A 342 -16.91 -1.23 -11.02
N VAL A 343 -16.47 -0.75 -9.85
CA VAL A 343 -15.13 -0.22 -9.65
C VAL A 343 -14.04 -1.29 -9.87
N ALA A 344 -14.38 -2.57 -9.72
CA ALA A 344 -13.49 -3.69 -9.98
C ALA A 344 -12.88 -3.69 -11.39
N GLU A 345 -13.55 -3.05 -12.37
CA GLU A 345 -12.99 -2.83 -13.71
C GLU A 345 -11.67 -2.05 -13.70
N LEU A 346 -11.50 -1.12 -12.76
CA LEU A 346 -10.30 -0.29 -12.61
C LEU A 346 -9.34 -0.79 -11.53
N GLU A 347 -9.67 -1.88 -10.83
CA GLU A 347 -8.80 -2.42 -9.80
C GLU A 347 -7.52 -3.00 -10.41
N PRO A 348 -6.32 -2.61 -9.90
CA PRO A 348 -5.08 -3.19 -10.37
C PRO A 348 -4.95 -4.64 -9.92
N ALA A 349 -4.13 -5.42 -10.64
CA ALA A 349 -3.84 -6.80 -10.26
C ALA A 349 -3.09 -6.90 -8.91
N SER A 350 -2.45 -5.82 -8.46
CA SER A 350 -1.75 -5.71 -7.17
C SER A 350 -1.60 -4.24 -6.79
N ARG A 351 -1.66 -3.96 -5.48
CA ARG A 351 -1.39 -2.64 -4.88
C ARG A 351 -0.14 -2.66 -3.99
N ALA A 352 0.75 -3.63 -4.17
CA ALA A 352 1.96 -3.75 -3.36
C ALA A 352 2.97 -2.62 -3.64
N ASP A 353 3.23 -2.34 -4.92
CA ASP A 353 4.27 -1.41 -5.36
C ASP A 353 3.67 -0.09 -5.83
N TYR A 354 2.50 -0.17 -6.49
CA TYR A 354 1.77 0.98 -7.04
C TYR A 354 0.32 0.93 -6.61
N THR A 355 -0.27 2.10 -6.46
CA THR A 355 -1.71 2.26 -6.29
C THR A 355 -2.24 3.28 -7.29
N TYR A 356 -3.56 3.24 -7.50
CA TYR A 356 -4.26 4.21 -8.32
C TYR A 356 -5.04 5.14 -7.42
N GLY A 357 -4.95 6.42 -7.72
CA GLY A 357 -5.64 7.48 -6.99
C GLY A 357 -6.48 8.35 -7.88
N LEU A 358 -7.43 9.02 -7.25
CA LEU A 358 -8.21 10.09 -7.84
C LEU A 358 -7.95 11.39 -7.10
N ARG A 359 -8.07 12.49 -7.83
CA ARG A 359 -8.19 13.84 -7.31
C ARG A 359 -9.25 14.57 -8.12
N GLU A 360 -10.04 15.41 -7.50
CA GLU A 360 -11.01 16.22 -8.22
C GLU A 360 -10.91 17.69 -7.84
N TYR A 361 -11.06 18.52 -8.85
CA TYR A 361 -11.04 19.98 -8.73
C TYR A 361 -12.28 20.53 -9.42
N PHE A 362 -13.01 21.36 -8.70
CA PHE A 362 -14.26 21.95 -9.15
C PHE A 362 -14.00 23.39 -9.57
N ILE A 363 -14.14 23.67 -10.84
CA ILE A 363 -13.76 24.96 -11.43
C ILE A 363 -15.01 25.63 -11.99
N PRO A 364 -15.32 26.90 -11.63
CA PRO A 364 -16.40 27.64 -12.24
C PRO A 364 -16.34 27.53 -13.77
N VAL A 365 -17.49 27.26 -14.39
CA VAL A 365 -17.58 27.02 -15.85
C VAL A 365 -16.87 28.08 -16.67
N GLY A 366 -16.99 29.35 -16.26
CA GLY A 366 -16.37 30.52 -16.93
C GLY A 366 -14.84 30.58 -16.79
N ARG A 367 -14.23 29.71 -15.93
CA ARG A 367 -12.77 29.68 -15.68
C ARG A 367 -12.08 28.45 -16.29
N PHE A 368 -12.80 27.63 -17.03
CA PHE A 368 -12.27 26.44 -17.69
C PHE A 368 -10.99 26.71 -18.50
N ASP A 369 -11.05 27.71 -19.37
CA ASP A 369 -9.96 28.06 -20.29
C ASP A 369 -8.70 28.60 -19.56
N GLU A 370 -8.87 29.09 -18.33
CA GLU A 370 -7.77 29.55 -17.47
C GLU A 370 -7.16 28.37 -16.66
N PHE A 371 -7.97 27.39 -16.29
CA PHE A 371 -7.52 26.28 -15.44
C PHE A 371 -6.74 25.22 -16.22
N VAL A 372 -7.20 24.80 -17.40
CA VAL A 372 -6.58 23.72 -18.18
C VAL A 372 -5.09 23.96 -18.45
N PRO A 373 -4.64 25.15 -18.89
CA PRO A 373 -3.21 25.41 -19.07
C PRO A 373 -2.41 25.32 -17.76
N ARG A 374 -2.97 25.83 -16.64
CA ARG A 374 -2.31 25.74 -15.32
C ARG A 374 -2.16 24.30 -14.86
N MET A 375 -3.20 23.50 -15.00
CA MET A 375 -3.20 22.07 -14.68
C MET A 375 -2.12 21.33 -15.48
N ARG A 376 -2.05 21.53 -16.80
CA ARG A 376 -1.04 20.96 -17.68
C ARG A 376 0.37 21.32 -17.22
N ASP A 377 0.61 22.61 -16.97
CA ASP A 377 1.94 23.13 -16.61
C ASP A 377 2.40 22.58 -15.25
N ILE A 378 1.48 22.42 -14.28
CA ILE A 378 1.74 21.80 -12.98
C ILE A 378 2.10 20.31 -13.17
N PHE A 379 1.33 19.55 -13.93
CA PHE A 379 1.65 18.14 -14.18
C PHE A 379 3.00 17.97 -14.88
N ALA A 380 3.29 18.79 -15.88
CA ALA A 380 4.59 18.78 -16.57
C ALA A 380 5.75 19.13 -15.63
N LYS A 381 5.59 20.17 -14.80
CA LYS A 381 6.59 20.59 -13.80
C LYS A 381 6.97 19.48 -12.83
N HIS A 382 6.00 18.70 -12.38
CA HIS A 382 6.20 17.64 -11.37
C HIS A 382 6.40 16.24 -11.98
N GLY A 383 6.31 16.09 -13.31
CA GLY A 383 6.39 14.79 -13.96
C GLY A 383 5.29 13.83 -13.51
N ALA A 384 4.08 14.34 -13.27
CA ALA A 384 2.98 13.56 -12.71
C ALA A 384 2.52 12.45 -13.67
N ASN A 385 2.38 11.22 -13.18
CA ASN A 385 1.90 10.09 -13.98
C ASN A 385 0.37 10.07 -14.09
N ILE A 386 -0.17 10.99 -14.86
CA ILE A 386 -1.60 11.11 -15.12
C ILE A 386 -2.03 10.11 -16.18
N LEU A 387 -3.15 9.44 -15.96
CA LEU A 387 -3.73 8.44 -16.87
C LEU A 387 -4.88 9.02 -17.68
N ASN A 388 -5.70 9.83 -17.04
CA ASN A 388 -6.85 10.52 -17.65
C ASN A 388 -7.28 11.71 -16.79
N VAL A 389 -7.89 12.70 -17.43
CA VAL A 389 -8.66 13.73 -16.74
C VAL A 389 -10.06 13.75 -17.35
N SER A 390 -11.07 13.33 -16.59
CA SER A 390 -12.46 13.34 -17.02
C SER A 390 -13.12 14.62 -16.50
N VAL A 391 -13.65 15.42 -17.42
CA VAL A 391 -14.38 16.65 -17.10
C VAL A 391 -15.87 16.35 -17.07
N ARG A 392 -16.52 16.71 -15.96
CA ARG A 392 -17.96 16.55 -15.76
C ARG A 392 -18.58 17.88 -15.36
N HIS A 393 -19.88 17.99 -15.49
CA HIS A 393 -20.60 19.22 -15.15
C HIS A 393 -21.47 19.02 -13.90
N ALA A 394 -21.55 20.06 -13.07
CA ALA A 394 -22.45 20.07 -11.92
C ALA A 394 -23.10 21.46 -11.73
N LEU A 395 -24.42 21.44 -11.44
CA LEU A 395 -25.14 22.61 -10.99
C LEU A 395 -24.80 22.95 -9.53
N PRO A 396 -25.05 24.15 -9.05
CA PRO A 396 -24.75 24.59 -7.70
C PRO A 396 -25.37 23.71 -6.61
N ASP A 397 -24.66 23.55 -5.52
CA ASP A 397 -25.16 22.91 -4.30
C ASP A 397 -26.23 23.77 -3.63
N PRO A 398 -27.38 23.18 -3.21
CA PRO A 398 -28.48 23.97 -2.64
C PRO A 398 -28.24 24.46 -1.20
N GLY A 399 -27.12 24.05 -0.55
CA GLY A 399 -26.84 24.60 0.78
C GLY A 399 -26.06 23.72 1.75
N THR A 400 -25.39 22.62 1.32
CA THR A 400 -24.52 21.89 2.24
C THR A 400 -23.42 22.80 2.80
N LEU A 401 -23.00 22.54 4.04
CA LEU A 401 -22.04 23.42 4.72
C LEU A 401 -20.61 23.26 4.18
N LEU A 402 -20.33 22.10 3.57
CA LEU A 402 -19.06 21.83 2.87
C LEU A 402 -19.34 21.63 1.37
N ALA A 403 -20.04 22.61 0.78
CA ALA A 403 -20.35 22.62 -0.64
C ALA A 403 -19.05 22.70 -1.46
N TRP A 404 -18.89 21.78 -2.43
CA TRP A 404 -17.80 21.82 -3.39
C TRP A 404 -18.19 22.53 -4.71
N ALA A 405 -19.46 22.89 -4.87
CA ALA A 405 -20.01 23.61 -6.00
C ALA A 405 -20.87 24.78 -5.51
N ASP A 406 -20.26 25.90 -5.12
CA ASP A 406 -20.97 27.11 -4.72
C ASP A 406 -21.65 27.78 -5.91
N GLU A 407 -21.13 27.58 -7.09
CA GLU A 407 -21.71 27.97 -8.38
C GLU A 407 -21.68 26.81 -9.37
N GLU A 408 -22.08 27.02 -10.61
CA GLU A 408 -22.01 26.01 -11.68
C GLU A 408 -20.56 25.73 -12.06
N VAL A 409 -20.16 24.46 -12.01
CA VAL A 409 -18.76 24.05 -12.15
C VAL A 409 -18.55 22.94 -13.18
N PHE A 410 -17.33 22.89 -13.68
CA PHE A 410 -16.74 21.66 -14.23
C PHE A 410 -15.93 20.95 -13.15
N ALA A 411 -16.18 19.65 -12.98
CA ALA A 411 -15.41 18.75 -12.12
C ALA A 411 -14.33 18.07 -12.94
N PHE A 412 -13.06 18.35 -12.63
CA PHE A 412 -11.89 17.73 -13.24
C PHE A 412 -11.47 16.51 -12.41
N VAL A 413 -11.86 15.34 -12.87
CA VAL A 413 -11.56 14.06 -12.21
C VAL A 413 -10.21 13.54 -12.73
N VAL A 414 -9.17 13.77 -11.97
CA VAL A 414 -7.79 13.37 -12.31
C VAL A 414 -7.53 11.95 -11.84
N TYR A 415 -7.32 11.03 -12.77
CA TYR A 415 -6.94 9.64 -12.49
C TYR A 415 -5.44 9.44 -12.71
N TYR A 416 -4.74 8.95 -11.69
CA TYR A 416 -3.28 8.82 -11.72
C TYR A 416 -2.80 7.55 -11.04
N GLN A 417 -1.59 7.12 -11.39
CA GLN A 417 -0.86 6.06 -10.70
C GLN A 417 0.27 6.65 -9.87
N GLN A 418 0.48 6.11 -8.68
CA GLN A 418 1.61 6.49 -7.81
C GLN A 418 2.26 5.26 -7.18
N GLY A 419 3.55 5.39 -6.84
CA GLY A 419 4.21 4.46 -5.92
C GLY A 419 3.74 4.66 -4.48
N ARG A 420 4.18 3.76 -3.60
CA ARG A 420 3.75 3.73 -2.20
C ARG A 420 4.82 4.17 -1.22
N THR A 421 6.01 4.53 -1.70
CA THR A 421 7.07 5.07 -0.83
C THR A 421 6.74 6.49 -0.35
N ALA A 422 7.36 6.93 0.74
CA ALA A 422 7.20 8.30 1.24
C ALA A 422 7.54 9.34 0.16
N ALA A 423 8.59 9.09 -0.63
CA ALA A 423 8.98 9.97 -1.74
C ALA A 423 7.90 10.06 -2.83
N ASP A 424 7.25 8.94 -3.16
CA ASP A 424 6.16 8.92 -4.14
C ASP A 424 4.94 9.68 -3.63
N ILE A 425 4.59 9.50 -2.36
CA ILE A 425 3.49 10.22 -1.70
C ILE A 425 3.78 11.73 -1.70
N ASP A 426 5.01 12.14 -1.37
CA ASP A 426 5.43 13.54 -1.37
C ASP A 426 5.43 14.15 -2.78
N ALA A 427 5.82 13.37 -3.80
CA ALA A 427 5.73 13.81 -5.19
C ALA A 427 4.27 14.09 -5.61
N VAL A 428 3.33 13.22 -5.23
CA VAL A 428 1.89 13.44 -5.48
C VAL A 428 1.36 14.61 -4.66
N ARG A 429 1.76 14.73 -3.40
CA ARG A 429 1.39 15.87 -2.56
C ARG A 429 1.81 17.19 -3.19
N ALA A 430 3.01 17.28 -3.73
CA ALA A 430 3.55 18.51 -4.29
C ALA A 430 2.68 19.09 -5.41
N TRP A 431 2.34 18.28 -6.43
CA TRP A 431 1.47 18.75 -7.51
C TRP A 431 0.01 18.92 -7.07
N SER A 432 -0.46 18.09 -6.12
CA SER A 432 -1.84 18.16 -5.63
C SER A 432 -2.11 19.46 -4.89
N VAL A 433 -1.21 19.86 -4.01
CA VAL A 433 -1.30 21.12 -3.23
C VAL A 433 -1.24 22.33 -4.18
N GLU A 434 -0.37 22.31 -5.18
CA GLU A 434 -0.26 23.38 -6.18
C GLU A 434 -1.54 23.50 -7.03
N LEU A 435 -2.19 22.35 -7.35
CA LEU A 435 -3.48 22.38 -8.05
C LEU A 435 -4.63 22.87 -7.17
N ILE A 436 -4.62 22.60 -5.86
CA ILE A 436 -5.58 23.18 -4.91
C ILE A 436 -5.47 24.71 -4.94
N ASP A 437 -4.24 25.25 -4.89
CA ASP A 437 -4.00 26.69 -4.97
C ASP A 437 -4.48 27.27 -6.31
N ALA A 438 -4.21 26.56 -7.41
CA ALA A 438 -4.66 26.99 -8.74
C ALA A 438 -6.19 27.00 -8.88
N ALA A 439 -6.88 25.98 -8.32
CA ALA A 439 -8.34 25.90 -8.34
C ALA A 439 -8.97 27.01 -7.46
N THR A 440 -8.50 27.16 -6.22
CA THR A 440 -9.02 28.15 -5.28
C THR A 440 -8.77 29.60 -5.75
N ALA A 441 -7.63 29.86 -6.41
CA ALA A 441 -7.34 31.15 -7.02
C ALA A 441 -8.34 31.55 -8.14
N LEU A 442 -9.04 30.56 -8.71
CA LEU A 442 -10.09 30.76 -9.72
C LEU A 442 -11.51 30.74 -9.13
N GLY A 443 -11.65 30.71 -7.80
CA GLY A 443 -12.95 30.63 -7.11
C GLY A 443 -13.50 29.20 -7.07
N GLY A 444 -12.69 28.22 -7.39
CA GLY A 444 -13.05 26.80 -7.35
C GLY A 444 -12.73 26.11 -6.02
N ALA A 445 -13.02 24.82 -5.95
CA ALA A 445 -12.77 23.97 -4.80
C ALA A 445 -12.09 22.64 -5.23
N TYR A 446 -11.79 21.79 -4.27
CA TYR A 446 -11.32 20.44 -4.50
C TYR A 446 -12.15 19.46 -3.68
N TYR A 447 -12.05 18.15 -3.97
CA TYR A 447 -12.92 17.17 -3.35
C TYR A 447 -12.22 16.43 -2.20
N LEU A 448 -12.89 16.37 -1.05
CA LEU A 448 -12.31 15.88 0.23
C LEU A 448 -12.22 14.35 0.42
N PRO A 449 -12.85 13.44 -0.36
CA PRO A 449 -12.72 12.00 -0.11
C PRO A 449 -11.40 11.38 -0.57
N TYR A 450 -10.46 12.18 -1.03
CA TYR A 450 -9.14 11.72 -1.49
C TYR A 450 -8.06 11.89 -0.43
N GLN A 451 -6.78 11.62 -0.77
CA GLN A 451 -5.66 11.79 0.17
C GLN A 451 -5.64 13.21 0.75
N VAL A 452 -5.54 13.30 2.07
CA VAL A 452 -5.61 14.58 2.80
C VAL A 452 -4.23 15.25 2.75
N PHE A 453 -3.97 16.05 1.72
CA PHE A 453 -2.71 16.78 1.51
C PHE A 453 -2.81 18.27 1.75
N GLU A 454 -4.02 18.79 1.74
CA GLU A 454 -4.34 20.20 1.96
C GLU A 454 -3.98 20.68 3.35
N THR A 455 -3.62 21.96 3.45
CA THR A 455 -3.46 22.65 4.73
C THR A 455 -4.82 23.12 5.27
N PRO A 456 -4.94 23.40 6.59
CA PRO A 456 -6.15 24.02 7.14
C PRO A 456 -6.50 25.35 6.50
N GLU A 457 -5.51 26.10 6.00
CA GLU A 457 -5.70 27.38 5.28
C GLU A 457 -6.34 27.14 3.91
N GLN A 458 -5.81 26.18 3.14
CA GLN A 458 -6.39 25.79 1.84
C GLN A 458 -7.81 25.25 1.98
N PHE A 459 -8.04 24.45 3.04
CA PHE A 459 -9.38 23.95 3.35
C PHE A 459 -10.37 25.09 3.62
N ARG A 460 -9.99 26.07 4.46
CA ARG A 460 -10.86 27.24 4.74
C ARG A 460 -11.10 28.12 3.51
N ALA A 461 -10.11 28.20 2.63
CA ALA A 461 -10.24 28.95 1.38
C ALA A 461 -11.22 28.29 0.40
N ALA A 462 -11.17 26.96 0.27
CA ALA A 462 -12.04 26.20 -0.61
C ALA A 462 -13.45 25.96 -0.03
N TYR A 463 -13.58 25.96 1.30
CA TYR A 463 -14.83 25.69 2.02
C TYR A 463 -15.12 26.82 3.02
N PRO A 464 -15.56 28.00 2.56
CA PRO A 464 -15.71 29.19 3.39
C PRO A 464 -16.75 29.03 4.52
N ARG A 465 -17.71 28.09 4.39
CA ARG A 465 -18.70 27.79 5.41
C ARG A 465 -18.23 26.70 6.42
N SER A 466 -16.98 26.26 6.35
CA SER A 466 -16.43 25.29 7.31
C SER A 466 -16.53 25.74 8.78
N PRO A 467 -16.45 27.05 9.15
CA PRO A 467 -16.71 27.45 10.53
C PRO A 467 -18.15 27.17 11.00
N GLU A 468 -19.16 27.31 10.10
CA GLU A 468 -20.53 26.92 10.41
C GLU A 468 -20.66 25.43 10.65
N TYR A 469 -20.03 24.62 9.79
CA TYR A 469 -19.95 23.16 9.96
C TYR A 469 -19.34 22.78 11.31
N PHE A 470 -18.24 23.39 11.69
CA PHE A 470 -17.57 23.12 12.97
C PHE A 470 -18.42 23.54 14.18
N ALA A 471 -19.19 24.61 14.07
CA ALA A 471 -20.13 25.03 15.11
C ALA A 471 -21.27 24.01 15.29
N VAL A 472 -21.81 23.46 14.20
CA VAL A 472 -22.80 22.36 14.26
C VAL A 472 -22.20 21.13 14.91
N LYS A 473 -21.01 20.70 14.43
CA LYS A 473 -20.30 19.54 14.98
C LYS A 473 -20.07 19.68 16.50
N GLN A 474 -19.55 20.82 16.95
CA GLN A 474 -19.29 21.04 18.38
C GLN A 474 -20.57 20.98 19.23
N ARG A 475 -21.72 21.39 18.67
CA ARG A 475 -22.99 21.35 19.38
C ARG A 475 -23.55 19.95 19.49
N VAL A 476 -23.48 19.12 18.43
CA VAL A 476 -24.09 17.78 18.39
C VAL A 476 -23.14 16.65 18.74
N ASP A 477 -21.85 16.93 18.78
CA ASP A 477 -20.78 16.02 19.16
C ASP A 477 -19.72 16.76 20.01
N PRO A 478 -20.11 17.28 21.20
CA PRO A 478 -19.24 18.13 22.04
C PRO A 478 -17.96 17.39 22.49
N ASP A 479 -18.03 16.08 22.66
CA ASP A 479 -16.88 15.24 23.04
C ASP A 479 -16.05 14.80 21.82
N ASN A 480 -16.39 15.29 20.61
CA ASN A 480 -15.73 14.99 19.36
C ASN A 480 -15.51 13.47 19.15
N ARG A 481 -16.59 12.71 19.28
CA ARG A 481 -16.59 11.25 19.17
C ARG A 481 -16.48 10.77 17.74
N PHE A 482 -17.20 11.43 16.78
CA PHE A 482 -17.13 11.08 15.37
C PHE A 482 -15.82 11.59 14.74
N ARG A 483 -14.89 10.65 14.52
CA ARG A 483 -13.54 10.93 14.03
C ARG A 483 -13.17 10.06 12.84
N ASN A 484 -12.35 10.65 11.97
CA ASN A 484 -11.63 9.98 10.90
C ASN A 484 -10.36 10.79 10.54
N ARG A 485 -9.55 10.33 9.60
CA ARG A 485 -8.29 11.02 9.24
C ARG A 485 -8.51 12.43 8.70
N LEU A 486 -9.61 12.70 7.97
CA LEU A 486 -9.92 14.05 7.48
C LEU A 486 -10.11 15.00 8.66
N TRP A 487 -10.97 14.65 9.62
CA TRP A 487 -11.26 15.48 10.78
C TRP A 487 -10.11 15.53 11.80
N GLN A 488 -9.24 14.52 11.81
CA GLN A 488 -8.01 14.58 12.58
C GLN A 488 -7.09 15.72 12.10
N GLN A 489 -7.05 15.97 10.79
CA GLN A 489 -6.18 16.98 10.20
C GLN A 489 -6.81 18.37 10.14
N LEU A 490 -8.11 18.45 9.84
CA LEU A 490 -8.76 19.73 9.50
C LEU A 490 -9.64 20.30 10.61
N TYR A 491 -10.12 19.48 11.55
CA TYR A 491 -10.93 19.98 12.66
C TYR A 491 -10.03 20.58 13.75
N PRO A 492 -10.16 21.89 14.07
CA PRO A 492 -9.19 22.61 14.91
C PRO A 492 -8.83 21.97 16.26
N PRO A 493 -9.79 21.36 17.01
CA PRO A 493 -9.46 20.69 18.27
C PRO A 493 -8.55 19.45 18.13
N ASN A 494 -8.39 18.92 16.93
CA ASN A 494 -7.60 17.73 16.66
C ASN A 494 -6.24 18.03 16.05
N ILE A 495 -5.94 19.27 15.70
CA ILE A 495 -4.67 19.65 15.08
C ILE A 495 -3.59 19.52 16.14
N ASP A 496 -2.77 18.47 15.99
CA ASP A 496 -1.63 18.17 16.84
C ASP A 496 -0.34 18.64 16.15
N THR A 497 0.42 19.49 16.84
CA THR A 497 1.69 20.04 16.33
C THR A 497 2.77 18.96 16.21
N LEU A 498 2.79 17.97 17.11
CA LEU A 498 3.68 16.81 17.03
C LEU A 498 3.35 15.93 15.82
N GLU A 499 2.07 15.65 15.57
CA GLU A 499 1.63 14.90 14.39
C GLU A 499 2.00 15.64 13.10
N SER A 500 1.87 16.96 13.06
CA SER A 500 2.31 17.78 11.93
C SER A 500 3.82 17.68 11.71
N ALA A 501 4.61 17.74 12.77
CA ALA A 501 6.07 17.58 12.71
C ALA A 501 6.46 16.16 12.26
N ARG A 502 5.80 15.14 12.77
CA ARG A 502 6.01 13.75 12.38
C ARG A 502 5.78 13.54 10.87
N ARG A 503 4.71 14.11 10.33
CA ARG A 503 4.42 14.06 8.88
C ARG A 503 5.44 14.79 8.02
N SER A 504 6.12 15.79 8.56
CA SER A 504 7.18 16.53 7.86
C SER A 504 8.56 15.88 7.99
N THR A 505 8.70 14.88 8.87
CA THR A 505 9.98 14.18 9.09
C THR A 505 10.29 13.28 7.90
N LYS A 506 11.48 13.44 7.35
CA LYS A 506 11.99 12.61 6.24
C LYS A 506 12.78 11.44 6.81
N GLY A 507 12.58 10.27 6.25
CA GLY A 507 13.28 9.06 6.62
C GLY A 507 12.71 7.85 5.89
N TYR A 508 13.27 6.68 6.15
CA TYR A 508 12.74 5.44 5.59
C TYR A 508 11.36 5.15 6.17
N PHE A 509 10.44 4.78 5.31
CA PHE A 509 9.06 4.44 5.65
C PHE A 509 8.57 3.23 4.86
N ARG A 510 7.85 2.35 5.54
CA ARG A 510 7.04 1.28 4.95
C ARG A 510 5.68 1.25 5.66
N GLY A 511 4.62 0.91 4.96
CA GLY A 511 3.29 0.78 5.60
C GLY A 511 3.28 -0.33 6.64
N GLU A 512 2.54 -0.12 7.74
CA GLU A 512 2.44 -1.07 8.86
C GLU A 512 2.04 -2.48 8.39
N GLU A 513 1.14 -2.55 7.43
CA GLU A 513 0.65 -3.79 6.83
C GLU A 513 1.69 -4.54 5.99
N GLN A 514 2.85 -3.93 5.76
CA GLN A 514 3.95 -4.52 4.99
C GLN A 514 5.16 -4.90 5.84
N THR A 515 5.08 -4.74 7.16
CA THR A 515 6.20 -5.02 8.09
C THR A 515 6.82 -6.40 7.90
N PHE A 516 5.97 -7.40 7.66
CA PHE A 516 6.38 -8.79 7.47
C PHE A 516 7.21 -9.03 6.19
N LEU A 517 7.18 -8.12 5.22
CA LEU A 517 7.89 -8.27 3.94
C LEU A 517 9.42 -8.30 4.14
N THR A 518 9.94 -7.70 5.20
CA THR A 518 11.38 -7.67 5.49
C THR A 518 11.93 -8.99 6.06
N VAL A 519 11.07 -9.86 6.56
CA VAL A 519 11.50 -11.11 7.21
C VAL A 519 12.35 -12.03 6.29
N PRO A 520 11.96 -12.31 5.03
CA PRO A 520 12.79 -13.11 4.13
C PRO A 520 14.08 -12.40 3.69
N GLU A 521 14.16 -11.07 3.72
CA GLU A 521 15.43 -10.36 3.49
C GLU A 521 16.40 -10.65 4.63
N TRP A 522 15.92 -10.67 5.87
CA TRP A 522 16.74 -10.96 7.05
C TRP A 522 17.21 -12.40 7.14
N TYR A 523 16.66 -13.32 6.37
CA TYR A 523 17.24 -14.63 6.18
C TYR A 523 18.68 -14.55 5.66
N LEU A 524 18.99 -13.56 4.80
CA LEU A 524 20.36 -13.32 4.31
C LEU A 524 21.33 -12.86 5.42
N VAL A 525 20.80 -12.38 6.55
CA VAL A 525 21.56 -12.03 7.74
C VAL A 525 21.66 -13.23 8.67
N TRP A 526 20.54 -13.87 8.99
CA TRP A 526 20.52 -15.03 9.92
C TRP A 526 21.40 -16.18 9.44
N ASN A 527 21.28 -16.51 8.19
CA ASN A 527 21.91 -17.70 7.66
C ASN A 527 23.45 -17.68 7.69
N PRO A 528 24.15 -16.59 7.29
CA PRO A 528 25.59 -16.46 7.49
C PRO A 528 25.99 -16.49 8.98
N VAL A 529 25.20 -15.92 9.87
CA VAL A 529 25.45 -15.94 11.31
C VAL A 529 25.39 -17.37 11.84
N GLU A 530 24.33 -18.10 11.49
CA GLU A 530 24.14 -19.49 11.88
C GLU A 530 25.25 -20.41 11.33
N TYR A 531 25.68 -20.17 10.08
CA TYR A 531 26.79 -20.90 9.52
C TYR A 531 28.11 -20.59 10.25
N ALA A 532 28.39 -19.33 10.58
CA ALA A 532 29.55 -18.93 11.35
C ALA A 532 29.53 -19.50 12.77
N ASP A 533 28.39 -19.53 13.44
CA ASP A 533 28.19 -20.14 14.77
C ASP A 533 28.41 -21.66 14.71
N PHE A 534 27.89 -22.30 13.66
CA PHE A 534 28.08 -23.71 13.42
C PHE A 534 29.57 -24.07 13.30
N LEU A 535 30.33 -23.30 12.51
CA LEU A 535 31.79 -23.49 12.37
C LEU A 535 32.52 -23.21 13.69
N ALA A 536 32.15 -22.14 14.41
CA ALA A 536 32.75 -21.81 15.70
C ALA A 536 32.52 -22.87 16.78
N SER A 537 31.45 -23.68 16.66
CA SER A 537 31.21 -24.82 17.55
C SER A 537 32.13 -26.03 17.28
N GLY A 538 33.09 -25.91 16.35
CA GLY A 538 34.03 -26.98 15.98
C GLY A 538 33.41 -28.12 15.16
N LYS A 539 32.19 -27.95 14.65
CA LYS A 539 31.52 -28.94 13.81
C LYS A 539 32.12 -28.92 12.39
N ASN A 540 32.03 -30.07 11.71
CA ASN A 540 32.54 -30.17 10.34
C ASN A 540 31.64 -29.36 9.37
N PRO A 541 32.20 -28.54 8.49
CA PRO A 541 31.42 -27.81 7.46
C PRO A 541 30.50 -28.73 6.64
N SER A 542 30.90 -29.99 6.40
CA SER A 542 30.09 -30.96 5.66
C SER A 542 28.80 -31.43 6.41
N ASP A 543 28.69 -31.15 7.69
CA ASP A 543 27.55 -31.55 8.51
C ASP A 543 26.53 -30.37 8.72
N PHE A 544 26.80 -29.19 8.11
CA PHE A 544 25.84 -28.11 8.09
C PHE A 544 24.63 -28.50 7.22
N PRO A 545 23.40 -28.25 7.70
CA PRO A 545 22.17 -28.68 7.01
C PRO A 545 21.80 -27.74 5.85
N PHE A 546 22.62 -27.73 4.77
CA PHE A 546 22.42 -26.84 3.62
C PHE A 546 21.03 -26.95 2.97
N LEU A 547 20.46 -28.16 2.90
CA LEU A 547 19.15 -28.38 2.30
C LEU A 547 18.04 -27.84 3.21
N ASP A 548 18.14 -28.03 4.53
CA ASP A 548 17.16 -27.48 5.49
C ASP A 548 17.18 -25.96 5.49
N SER A 549 18.36 -25.36 5.28
CA SER A 549 18.50 -23.91 5.10
C SER A 549 17.75 -23.40 3.87
N ILE A 550 17.82 -24.12 2.75
CA ILE A 550 17.07 -23.78 1.53
C ILE A 550 15.57 -23.95 1.78
N ASP A 551 15.16 -25.05 2.39
CA ASP A 551 13.74 -25.32 2.69
C ASP A 551 13.17 -24.22 3.61
N GLU A 552 13.93 -23.73 4.58
CA GLU A 552 13.54 -22.65 5.47
C GLU A 552 13.29 -21.32 4.71
N PHE A 553 14.20 -20.96 3.79
CA PHE A 553 13.98 -19.76 2.98
C PHE A 553 12.67 -19.82 2.18
N TRP A 554 12.41 -20.96 1.53
CA TRP A 554 11.21 -21.08 0.70
C TRP A 554 9.93 -21.20 1.55
N ALA A 555 10.02 -21.75 2.75
CA ALA A 555 8.91 -21.69 3.71
C ALA A 555 8.60 -20.26 4.15
N LEU A 556 9.63 -19.48 4.49
CA LEU A 556 9.48 -18.04 4.80
C LEU A 556 8.88 -17.28 3.62
N TYR A 557 9.35 -17.55 2.40
CA TYR A 557 8.82 -16.94 1.19
C TYR A 557 7.32 -17.24 1.00
N ASP A 558 6.92 -18.51 1.15
CA ASP A 558 5.51 -18.91 0.99
C ASP A 558 4.61 -18.31 2.08
N ARG A 559 5.07 -18.25 3.33
CA ARG A 559 4.34 -17.59 4.44
C ARG A 559 4.11 -16.12 4.15
N VAL A 560 5.18 -15.39 3.82
CA VAL A 560 5.09 -13.96 3.48
C VAL A 560 4.23 -13.71 2.25
N LYS A 561 4.30 -14.59 1.25
CA LYS A 561 3.44 -14.52 0.07
C LYS A 561 1.96 -14.68 0.45
N LYS A 562 1.59 -15.64 1.31
CA LYS A 562 0.22 -15.84 1.78
C LYS A 562 -0.29 -14.68 2.63
N ILE A 563 0.56 -14.14 3.51
CA ILE A 563 0.23 -12.90 4.27
C ILE A 563 -0.01 -11.74 3.30
N SER A 564 0.83 -11.61 2.27
CA SER A 564 0.70 -10.58 1.24
C SER A 564 -0.60 -10.71 0.44
N GLU A 565 -0.96 -11.94 0.05
CA GLU A 565 -2.21 -12.23 -0.65
C GLU A 565 -3.45 -11.91 0.22
N ALA A 566 -3.42 -12.27 1.49
CA ALA A 566 -4.50 -11.99 2.45
C ALA A 566 -4.69 -10.48 2.69
N ASN A 567 -3.62 -9.68 2.58
CA ASN A 567 -3.67 -8.22 2.65
C ASN A 567 -3.86 -7.55 1.27
N HIS A 568 -4.23 -8.30 0.23
CA HIS A 568 -4.51 -7.81 -1.14
C HIS A 568 -3.31 -7.15 -1.85
N TYR A 569 -2.07 -7.53 -1.55
CA TYR A 569 -0.87 -7.02 -2.24
C TYR A 569 -0.55 -7.77 -3.55
N GLY A 570 -1.22 -8.91 -3.82
CA GLY A 570 -1.06 -9.70 -5.05
C GLY A 570 0.22 -10.53 -5.13
N ARG A 571 0.21 -11.47 -6.11
CA ARG A 571 1.24 -12.53 -6.24
C ARG A 571 2.51 -12.10 -6.97
N ASN A 572 2.47 -11.01 -7.74
CA ASN A 572 3.52 -10.61 -8.66
C ASN A 572 4.04 -9.20 -8.35
N SER A 573 4.12 -8.84 -7.08
CA SER A 573 4.77 -7.60 -6.69
C SER A 573 6.25 -7.63 -7.09
N GLU A 574 6.82 -6.49 -7.39
CA GLU A 574 8.25 -6.32 -7.65
C GLU A 574 9.08 -6.87 -6.48
N TYR A 575 8.61 -6.62 -5.25
CA TYR A 575 9.22 -7.11 -4.03
C TYR A 575 9.26 -8.64 -3.95
N LEU A 576 8.13 -9.33 -4.16
CA LEU A 576 8.09 -10.80 -4.16
C LEU A 576 8.93 -11.39 -5.32
N THR A 577 9.05 -10.68 -6.43
CA THR A 577 9.93 -11.06 -7.54
C THR A 577 11.39 -10.96 -7.13
N MET A 578 11.79 -9.89 -6.43
CA MET A 578 13.13 -9.75 -5.86
C MET A 578 13.44 -10.90 -4.89
N LEU A 579 12.52 -11.23 -3.98
CA LEU A 579 12.70 -12.35 -3.04
C LEU A 579 12.86 -13.69 -3.77
N ARG A 580 12.13 -13.93 -4.88
CA ARG A 580 12.36 -15.14 -5.70
C ARG A 580 13.75 -15.20 -6.29
N VAL A 581 14.29 -14.08 -6.76
CA VAL A 581 15.66 -14.00 -7.30
C VAL A 581 16.68 -14.28 -6.20
N ILE A 582 16.50 -13.71 -5.02
CA ILE A 582 17.32 -13.98 -3.83
C ILE A 582 17.29 -15.48 -3.50
N GLY A 583 16.09 -16.05 -3.34
CA GLY A 583 15.91 -17.47 -3.04
C GLY A 583 16.53 -18.40 -4.05
N ALA A 584 16.35 -18.11 -5.35
CA ALA A 584 16.95 -18.93 -6.41
C ALA A 584 18.49 -18.86 -6.38
N SER A 585 19.09 -17.68 -6.17
CA SER A 585 20.54 -17.51 -6.08
C SER A 585 21.13 -18.20 -4.84
N THR A 586 20.50 -18.05 -3.69
CA THR A 586 20.90 -18.73 -2.45
C THR A 586 20.76 -20.25 -2.56
N THR A 587 19.67 -20.74 -3.17
CA THR A 587 19.48 -22.16 -3.44
C THR A 587 20.62 -22.71 -4.28
N PHE A 588 20.97 -22.02 -5.39
CA PHE A 588 22.07 -22.45 -6.26
C PHE A 588 23.41 -22.49 -5.51
N GLU A 589 23.73 -21.43 -4.74
CA GLU A 589 24.94 -21.39 -3.90
C GLU A 589 24.99 -22.59 -2.95
N TYR A 590 23.91 -22.84 -2.21
CA TYR A 590 23.89 -23.86 -1.16
C TYR A 590 23.81 -25.28 -1.67
N VAL A 591 23.15 -25.54 -2.80
CA VAL A 591 23.20 -26.84 -3.49
C VAL A 591 24.63 -27.14 -3.90
N LEU A 592 25.37 -26.19 -4.49
CA LEU A 592 26.76 -26.40 -4.89
C LEU A 592 27.70 -26.55 -3.68
N LYS A 593 27.54 -25.65 -2.68
CA LYS A 593 28.36 -25.69 -1.45
C LYS A 593 28.12 -26.96 -0.67
N GLY A 594 26.88 -27.36 -0.47
CA GLY A 594 26.51 -28.59 0.21
C GLY A 594 27.03 -29.84 -0.50
N ALA A 595 26.85 -29.93 -1.84
CA ALA A 595 27.41 -31.02 -2.64
C ALA A 595 28.93 -31.09 -2.54
N TYR A 596 29.60 -29.96 -2.58
CA TYR A 596 31.06 -29.86 -2.47
C TYR A 596 31.55 -30.29 -1.07
N GLU A 597 31.00 -29.69 -0.01
CA GLU A 597 31.45 -29.97 1.36
C GLU A 597 31.18 -31.42 1.77
N THR A 598 30.04 -32.00 1.38
CA THR A 598 29.70 -33.40 1.72
C THR A 598 30.50 -34.41 0.91
N THR A 599 31.12 -34.02 -0.19
CA THR A 599 31.95 -34.91 -1.02
C THR A 599 33.43 -34.59 -0.88
N LEU A 600 33.94 -33.64 -1.63
CA LEU A 600 35.34 -33.28 -1.69
C LEU A 600 35.87 -32.68 -0.36
N GLY A 601 35.10 -31.80 0.26
CA GLY A 601 35.43 -31.22 1.55
C GLY A 601 35.59 -32.26 2.65
N ARG A 602 34.64 -33.22 2.72
CA ARG A 602 34.70 -34.34 3.68
C ARG A 602 35.90 -35.29 3.41
N PHE A 603 36.15 -35.58 2.12
CA PHE A 603 37.30 -36.43 1.73
C PHE A 603 38.64 -35.80 2.12
N THR A 604 38.85 -34.51 1.82
CA THR A 604 40.10 -33.81 2.12
C THR A 604 40.31 -33.62 3.62
N ARG A 605 39.23 -33.41 4.40
CA ARG A 605 39.30 -33.39 5.87
C ARG A 605 39.70 -34.74 6.45
N TRP A 606 39.23 -35.84 5.87
CA TRP A 606 39.67 -37.17 6.25
C TRP A 606 41.17 -37.35 6.00
N THR A 607 41.73 -36.84 4.90
CA THR A 607 43.20 -36.87 4.64
C THR A 607 44.00 -36.02 5.64
N ALA A 608 43.37 -35.08 6.31
CA ALA A 608 43.95 -34.28 7.39
C ALA A 608 43.71 -34.87 8.79
N SER A 609 43.22 -36.10 8.89
CA SER A 609 42.89 -36.78 10.16
C SER A 609 41.86 -36.04 11.01
N GLY A 610 41.08 -35.15 10.38
CA GLY A 610 40.06 -34.29 11.04
C GLY A 610 40.61 -33.00 11.68
N GLU A 611 41.93 -32.76 11.57
CA GLU A 611 42.55 -31.54 12.10
C GLU A 611 42.27 -30.33 11.22
N ASP A 612 42.09 -29.17 11.85
CA ASP A 612 41.94 -27.89 11.13
C ASP A 612 43.30 -27.36 10.64
N THR A 613 43.35 -26.96 9.40
CA THR A 613 44.50 -26.29 8.81
C THR A 613 44.42 -24.76 9.07
N GLU A 614 45.51 -24.05 8.80
CA GLU A 614 45.54 -22.57 8.88
C GLU A 614 44.48 -21.95 7.96
N GLU A 615 44.24 -22.57 6.80
CA GLU A 615 43.19 -22.21 5.87
C GLU A 615 41.78 -22.41 6.44
N ASP A 616 41.54 -23.52 7.14
CA ASP A 616 40.27 -23.78 7.80
C ASP A 616 39.98 -22.68 8.86
N LEU A 617 40.98 -22.36 9.70
CA LEU A 617 40.84 -21.30 10.72
C LEU A 617 40.65 -19.91 10.11
N LEU A 618 41.35 -19.62 9.01
CA LEU A 618 41.15 -18.34 8.26
C LEU A 618 39.75 -18.26 7.70
N ILE A 619 39.23 -19.33 7.09
CA ILE A 619 37.85 -19.38 6.54
C ILE A 619 36.81 -19.18 7.64
N GLN A 620 37.02 -19.76 8.83
CA GLN A 620 36.13 -19.54 9.98
C GLN A 620 36.11 -18.06 10.39
N ARG A 621 37.29 -17.40 10.48
CA ARG A 621 37.37 -15.97 10.79
C ARG A 621 36.70 -15.11 9.72
N ALA A 622 36.87 -15.46 8.42
CA ALA A 622 36.27 -14.74 7.33
C ALA A 622 34.72 -14.83 7.36
N HIS A 623 34.17 -16.02 7.63
CA HIS A 623 32.72 -16.18 7.79
C HIS A 623 32.18 -15.41 8.99
N ARG A 624 32.88 -15.41 10.12
CA ARG A 624 32.51 -14.63 11.31
C ARG A 624 32.51 -13.12 11.00
N ALA A 625 33.58 -12.60 10.42
CA ALA A 625 33.67 -11.20 10.07
C ALA A 625 32.59 -10.75 9.06
N TYR A 626 32.22 -11.63 8.12
CA TYR A 626 31.10 -11.39 7.22
C TYR A 626 29.76 -11.38 7.96
N ALA A 627 29.53 -12.35 8.86
CA ALA A 627 28.35 -12.44 9.67
C ALA A 627 28.16 -11.20 10.57
N ASP A 628 29.24 -10.70 11.17
CA ASP A 628 29.17 -9.50 12.00
C ASP A 628 28.91 -8.23 11.15
N PHE A 629 29.49 -8.14 9.97
CA PHE A 629 29.31 -6.99 9.06
C PHE A 629 27.87 -6.86 8.54
N ILE A 630 27.21 -7.98 8.23
CA ILE A 630 25.95 -7.97 7.52
C ILE A 630 24.77 -7.48 8.38
N PHE A 631 24.92 -7.40 9.70
CA PHE A 631 23.97 -6.78 10.61
C PHE A 631 23.85 -5.28 10.45
N ASP A 632 24.97 -4.62 10.10
CA ASP A 632 25.08 -3.17 10.11
C ASP A 632 25.08 -2.55 8.72
N ALA A 633 25.33 -3.36 7.68
CA ALA A 633 25.48 -2.86 6.31
C ALA A 633 25.07 -3.88 5.25
N ALA A 634 24.64 -3.39 4.11
CA ALA A 634 24.26 -4.24 2.98
C ALA A 634 25.43 -5.13 2.53
N TRP A 635 25.18 -6.41 2.32
CA TRP A 635 26.14 -7.47 2.03
C TRP A 635 27.10 -7.14 0.87
N TYR A 636 26.66 -6.42 -0.16
CA TYR A 636 27.47 -6.06 -1.33
C TYR A 636 28.49 -4.96 -1.05
N ARG A 637 28.50 -4.37 0.15
CA ARG A 637 29.52 -3.41 0.62
C ARG A 637 30.69 -4.10 1.31
N TYR A 638 30.58 -5.43 1.58
CA TYR A 638 31.64 -6.20 2.25
C TYR A 638 32.87 -6.38 1.34
N ASP A 639 34.08 -6.22 1.90
CA ASP A 639 35.32 -6.46 1.19
C ASP A 639 35.70 -7.94 1.20
N PHE A 640 35.12 -8.71 0.28
CA PHE A 640 35.47 -10.12 0.10
C PHE A 640 36.94 -10.32 -0.35
N GLY A 641 37.62 -9.29 -0.86
CA GLY A 641 39.01 -9.37 -1.33
C GLY A 641 40.01 -9.49 -0.18
N HIS A 642 39.74 -8.85 0.93
CA HIS A 642 40.66 -8.79 2.09
C HIS A 642 41.12 -10.17 2.54
N TYR A 643 40.22 -11.11 2.76
CA TYR A 643 40.56 -12.46 3.21
C TYR A 643 41.15 -13.34 2.09
N LEU A 644 40.95 -13.01 0.83
CA LEU A 644 41.66 -13.67 -0.27
C LEU A 644 43.12 -13.26 -0.30
N ASP A 645 43.45 -11.99 -0.05
CA ASP A 645 44.81 -11.50 0.01
C ASP A 645 45.54 -12.11 1.22
N GLU A 646 44.90 -12.21 2.39
CA GLU A 646 45.45 -12.94 3.56
C GLU A 646 45.68 -14.42 3.27
N LEU A 647 44.74 -15.12 2.62
CA LEU A 647 44.85 -16.53 2.27
C LEU A 647 46.05 -16.82 1.39
N TRP A 648 46.29 -15.99 0.37
CA TRP A 648 47.40 -16.24 -0.58
C TRP A 648 48.72 -15.61 -0.15
N GLY A 649 48.72 -14.58 0.70
CA GLY A 649 49.89 -13.88 1.20
C GLY A 649 50.47 -14.41 2.49
N GLU A 650 49.63 -14.84 3.43
CA GLU A 650 50.08 -15.08 4.79
C GLU A 650 50.10 -16.59 5.17
N THR A 651 49.32 -17.45 4.52
CA THR A 651 49.34 -18.90 4.84
C THR A 651 50.35 -19.65 3.98
N PRO A 652 51.13 -20.59 4.54
CA PRO A 652 52.14 -21.34 3.75
C PRO A 652 51.47 -22.36 2.85
N LEU A 653 51.85 -22.41 1.56
CA LEU A 653 51.25 -23.31 0.58
C LEU A 653 51.64 -24.77 0.80
N PHE A 654 52.84 -25.05 1.35
CA PHE A 654 53.39 -26.38 1.57
C PHE A 654 53.47 -26.68 3.08
N GLY A 655 53.32 -27.94 3.45
CA GLY A 655 53.39 -28.39 4.84
C GLY A 655 52.52 -29.63 5.09
N ALA A 656 52.23 -29.90 6.37
CA ALA A 656 51.30 -30.98 6.75
C ALA A 656 49.92 -30.72 6.13
N HIS A 657 49.23 -31.80 5.79
CA HIS A 657 47.85 -31.73 5.23
C HIS A 657 47.73 -30.97 3.90
N PHE A 658 48.79 -31.04 3.06
CA PHE A 658 48.86 -30.30 1.78
C PHE A 658 47.59 -30.43 0.91
N ILE A 659 46.97 -31.60 0.84
CA ILE A 659 45.76 -31.83 0.04
C ILE A 659 44.61 -31.00 0.58
N ARG A 660 44.43 -30.93 1.89
CA ARG A 660 43.39 -30.13 2.54
C ARG A 660 43.65 -28.64 2.35
N LYS A 661 44.88 -28.19 2.55
CA LYS A 661 45.30 -26.79 2.35
C LYS A 661 45.03 -26.33 0.93
N LEU A 662 45.46 -27.10 -0.09
CA LEU A 662 45.23 -26.72 -1.47
C LEU A 662 43.74 -26.69 -1.83
N GLU A 663 42.97 -27.69 -1.37
CA GLU A 663 41.53 -27.74 -1.61
C GLU A 663 40.83 -26.55 -0.98
N ARG A 664 41.06 -26.21 0.30
CA ARG A 664 40.45 -25.04 0.98
C ARG A 664 40.77 -23.73 0.26
N ARG A 665 42.02 -23.52 -0.18
CA ARG A 665 42.42 -22.33 -0.93
C ARG A 665 41.62 -22.19 -2.23
N LEU A 666 41.54 -23.26 -3.00
CA LEU A 666 40.82 -23.26 -4.26
C LEU A 666 39.32 -23.00 -4.05
N PHE A 667 38.73 -23.70 -3.09
CA PHE A 667 37.32 -23.56 -2.79
C PHE A 667 36.97 -22.10 -2.31
N PHE A 668 37.69 -21.61 -1.29
CA PHE A 668 37.43 -20.28 -0.76
C PHE A 668 37.71 -19.18 -1.78
N THR A 669 38.71 -19.36 -2.66
CA THR A 669 38.97 -18.44 -3.76
C THR A 669 37.79 -18.39 -4.73
N VAL A 670 37.17 -19.53 -5.05
CA VAL A 670 35.98 -19.57 -5.92
C VAL A 670 34.77 -18.93 -5.20
N GLU A 671 34.53 -19.26 -3.94
CA GLU A 671 33.41 -18.74 -3.16
C GLU A 671 33.52 -17.21 -2.98
N TYR A 672 34.61 -16.71 -2.38
CA TYR A 672 34.77 -15.27 -2.08
C TYR A 672 35.08 -14.44 -3.32
N GLY A 673 35.79 -14.99 -4.29
CA GLY A 673 36.02 -14.34 -5.59
C GLY A 673 34.71 -14.20 -6.38
N GLY A 674 33.87 -15.21 -6.35
CA GLY A 674 32.53 -15.16 -6.94
C GLY A 674 31.65 -14.10 -6.25
N LYS A 675 31.63 -14.09 -4.91
CA LYS A 675 30.90 -13.08 -4.12
C LYS A 675 31.42 -11.65 -4.38
N ALA A 676 32.72 -11.45 -4.49
CA ALA A 676 33.33 -10.15 -4.79
C ALA A 676 32.88 -9.60 -6.15
N ILE A 677 32.81 -10.45 -7.18
CA ILE A 677 32.31 -10.07 -8.51
C ILE A 677 30.83 -9.74 -8.45
N TYR A 678 30.05 -10.63 -7.84
CA TYR A 678 28.59 -10.47 -7.74
C TYR A 678 28.23 -9.22 -6.92
N ALA A 679 28.91 -8.94 -5.83
CA ALA A 679 28.73 -7.74 -5.02
C ALA A 679 28.95 -6.45 -5.82
N LYS A 680 29.95 -6.40 -6.70
CA LYS A 680 30.18 -5.24 -7.60
C LYS A 680 29.03 -5.03 -8.57
N VAL A 681 28.49 -6.12 -9.15
CA VAL A 681 27.35 -6.06 -10.09
C VAL A 681 26.10 -5.57 -9.38
N ILE A 682 25.78 -6.13 -8.22
CA ILE A 682 24.60 -5.73 -7.43
C ILE A 682 24.75 -4.31 -6.90
N GLY A 683 25.93 -3.93 -6.40
CA GLY A 683 26.19 -2.56 -5.92
C GLY A 683 26.07 -1.49 -7.01
N PHE A 684 26.41 -1.85 -8.26
CA PHE A 684 26.15 -0.98 -9.41
C PHE A 684 24.64 -0.91 -9.75
N ALA A 685 23.98 -2.05 -9.85
CA ALA A 685 22.55 -2.14 -10.17
C ALA A 685 21.68 -1.43 -9.11
N SER A 686 21.96 -1.61 -7.82
CA SER A 686 21.23 -0.96 -6.72
C SER A 686 21.35 0.56 -6.76
N ARG A 687 22.53 1.11 -7.04
CA ARG A 687 22.73 2.57 -7.15
C ARG A 687 21.97 3.15 -8.35
N THR A 688 21.85 2.41 -9.44
CA THR A 688 21.19 2.87 -10.67
C THR A 688 19.67 2.79 -10.56
N ALA A 689 19.14 1.74 -9.90
CA ALA A 689 17.71 1.49 -9.81
C ALA A 689 17.01 2.20 -8.64
N TYR A 690 17.69 2.35 -7.48
CA TYR A 690 17.03 2.79 -6.24
C TYR A 690 17.58 4.11 -5.65
N GLY A 691 18.57 4.75 -6.29
CA GLY A 691 19.19 5.96 -5.78
C GLY A 691 19.93 5.76 -4.46
N VAL A 692 20.17 6.86 -3.72
CA VAL A 692 20.71 6.81 -2.34
C VAL A 692 19.52 6.52 -1.41
N LYS A 693 19.48 5.33 -0.83
CA LYS A 693 18.44 4.98 0.17
C LYS A 693 18.68 5.81 1.44
N ASP A 694 17.56 6.20 2.05
CA ASP A 694 17.58 6.83 3.37
C ASP A 694 18.05 5.81 4.41
N ASP A 695 19.19 6.11 5.05
CA ASP A 695 19.83 5.22 6.03
C ASP A 695 19.29 5.47 7.46
N HIS A 696 18.31 6.37 7.62
CA HIS A 696 17.73 6.73 8.91
C HIS A 696 16.28 6.28 9.03
N ILE A 697 15.90 5.88 10.23
CA ILE A 697 14.53 5.62 10.64
C ILE A 697 14.13 6.63 11.72
N PHE A 698 12.88 7.05 11.73
CA PHE A 698 12.33 7.91 12.76
C PHE A 698 11.27 7.17 13.60
N PHE A 699 11.09 7.61 14.83
CA PHE A 699 10.16 7.01 15.77
C PHE A 699 9.74 8.02 16.83
N THR A 700 8.57 7.78 17.43
CA THR A 700 8.08 8.59 18.56
C THR A 700 8.23 7.80 19.84
N VAL A 701 8.84 8.42 20.84
CA VAL A 701 9.01 7.83 22.18
C VAL A 701 8.57 8.79 23.28
N THR A 702 8.12 8.25 24.40
CA THR A 702 7.89 8.99 25.64
C THR A 702 9.08 8.75 26.55
N ALA A 703 9.80 9.81 26.90
CA ALA A 703 10.93 9.76 27.83
C ALA A 703 10.43 9.63 29.29
N PRO A 704 11.21 8.99 30.17
CA PRO A 704 10.86 8.90 31.60
C PRO A 704 10.79 10.27 32.31
N THR A 705 11.51 11.26 31.80
CA THR A 705 11.45 12.67 32.22
C THR A 705 11.74 13.58 31.02
N ASP A 706 11.29 14.84 31.08
CA ASP A 706 11.50 15.83 30.00
C ASP A 706 13.00 16.03 29.63
N HIS A 707 13.89 15.82 30.59
CA HIS A 707 15.34 16.03 30.45
C HIS A 707 16.15 14.74 30.37
N ALA A 708 15.51 13.56 30.25
CA ALA A 708 16.23 12.29 30.10
C ALA A 708 17.18 12.35 28.89
N PRO A 709 18.47 11.97 29.02
CA PRO A 709 19.38 11.94 27.89
C PRO A 709 19.02 10.80 26.94
N ASN A 710 19.15 11.05 25.65
CA ASN A 710 19.02 9.97 24.66
C ASN A 710 20.21 8.99 24.76
N PRO A 711 20.00 7.70 24.52
CA PRO A 711 21.09 6.74 24.32
C PRO A 711 21.97 7.13 23.11
N PRO A 712 23.20 6.60 23.02
CA PRO A 712 24.06 6.78 21.86
C PRO A 712 23.36 6.34 20.55
N GLY A 713 23.58 7.09 19.48
CA GLY A 713 22.99 6.79 18.17
C GLY A 713 21.53 7.24 17.99
N VAL A 714 20.93 7.90 18.99
CA VAL A 714 19.57 8.45 18.94
C VAL A 714 19.62 9.97 18.97
N GLU A 715 19.05 10.62 17.97
CA GLU A 715 18.95 12.08 17.87
C GLU A 715 17.48 12.52 17.99
N THR A 716 17.19 13.52 18.80
CA THR A 716 15.87 14.13 18.89
C THR A 716 15.69 15.16 17.78
N ILE A 717 14.65 15.00 16.98
CA ILE A 717 14.22 15.95 15.94
C ILE A 717 13.36 17.05 16.57
N GLN A 718 12.37 16.64 17.36
CA GLN A 718 11.45 17.54 18.05
C GLN A 718 10.99 16.93 19.37
N ALA A 719 10.71 17.77 20.36
CA ALA A 719 10.16 17.34 21.64
C ALA A 719 9.01 18.25 22.08
N ASP A 720 8.02 17.66 22.76
CA ASP A 720 6.96 18.35 23.48
C ASP A 720 6.79 17.66 24.84
N GLY A 721 7.36 18.30 25.88
CA GLY A 721 7.51 17.67 27.18
C GLY A 721 8.30 16.36 27.11
N PRO A 722 7.77 15.24 27.66
CA PRO A 722 8.44 13.95 27.62
C PRO A 722 8.35 13.26 26.23
N VAL A 723 7.43 13.66 25.36
CA VAL A 723 7.24 13.05 24.05
C VAL A 723 8.26 13.58 23.05
N ARG A 724 8.94 12.68 22.36
CA ARG A 724 9.99 13.02 21.41
C ARG A 724 9.81 12.30 20.08
N ILE A 725 9.98 13.04 19.00
CA ILE A 725 10.26 12.49 17.69
C ILE A 725 11.77 12.38 17.57
N ALA A 726 12.27 11.17 17.36
CA ALA A 726 13.69 10.88 17.31
C ALA A 726 14.05 10.06 16.07
N THR A 727 15.33 10.02 15.74
CA THR A 727 15.88 9.26 14.62
C THR A 727 17.11 8.47 15.05
N SER A 728 17.38 7.37 14.34
CA SER A 728 18.62 6.61 14.42
C SER A 728 18.95 6.01 13.05
N LEU A 729 20.14 5.43 12.90
CA LEU A 729 20.45 4.60 11.74
C LEU A 729 19.57 3.35 11.76
N ARG A 730 19.28 2.83 10.58
CA ARG A 730 18.50 1.59 10.36
C ARG A 730 19.30 0.35 10.74
N TRP A 731 18.66 -0.82 10.63
CA TRP A 731 19.17 -2.18 10.80
C TRP A 731 19.67 -2.48 12.22
N GLY A 732 20.87 -3.02 12.38
CA GLY A 732 21.48 -3.33 13.66
C GLY A 732 21.48 -2.17 14.64
N PRO A 733 21.96 -0.98 14.24
CA PRO A 733 21.94 0.22 15.08
C PRO A 733 20.56 0.60 15.62
N PHE A 734 19.47 0.43 14.84
CA PHE A 734 18.11 0.66 15.35
C PHE A 734 17.73 -0.38 16.40
N THR A 735 18.05 -1.66 16.18
CA THR A 735 17.79 -2.72 17.18
C THR A 735 18.50 -2.44 18.50
N GLU A 736 19.76 -1.99 18.46
CA GLU A 736 20.53 -1.58 19.65
C GLU A 736 19.93 -0.34 20.31
N ALA A 737 19.55 0.67 19.52
CA ALA A 737 18.90 1.88 19.99
C ALA A 737 17.56 1.59 20.65
N ALA A 738 16.74 0.71 20.09
CA ALA A 738 15.45 0.30 20.67
C ALA A 738 15.62 -0.40 22.02
N ALA A 739 16.60 -1.31 22.12
CA ALA A 739 16.94 -1.97 23.38
C ALA A 739 17.45 -0.97 24.42
N ALA A 740 18.36 -0.06 24.04
CA ALA A 740 18.94 0.96 24.93
C ALA A 740 17.88 1.97 25.39
N LEU A 741 17.00 2.44 24.53
CA LEU A 741 15.87 3.31 24.88
C LEU A 741 14.96 2.62 25.91
N SER A 742 14.57 1.37 25.61
CA SER A 742 13.70 0.60 26.52
C SER A 742 14.34 0.40 27.88
N ALA A 743 15.63 0.03 27.93
CA ALA A 743 16.38 -0.13 29.17
C ALA A 743 16.52 1.20 29.97
N SER A 744 16.55 2.33 29.25
CA SER A 744 16.62 3.68 29.86
C SER A 744 15.24 4.23 30.27
N GLY A 745 14.19 3.43 30.19
CA GLY A 745 12.82 3.79 30.62
C GLY A 745 12.01 4.56 29.59
N PHE A 746 12.43 4.62 28.34
CA PHE A 746 11.61 5.17 27.25
C PHE A 746 10.56 4.17 26.80
N ASP A 747 9.38 4.68 26.44
CA ASP A 747 8.30 3.89 25.85
C ASP A 747 8.03 4.32 24.41
N PHE A 748 8.00 3.35 23.48
CA PHE A 748 7.66 3.61 22.09
C PHE A 748 6.17 3.90 21.93
N ALA A 749 5.84 4.93 21.14
CA ALA A 749 4.50 5.21 20.68
C ALA A 749 4.29 4.72 19.25
N ASP A 750 5.27 4.98 18.38
CA ASP A 750 5.28 4.49 17.00
C ASP A 750 6.73 4.33 16.48
N VAL A 751 6.88 3.57 15.38
CA VAL A 751 8.10 3.48 14.59
C VAL A 751 7.73 3.84 13.15
N SER A 752 8.33 4.88 12.59
CA SER A 752 7.97 5.46 11.27
C SER A 752 6.48 5.75 11.10
N GLY A 753 5.79 6.11 12.19
CA GLY A 753 4.34 6.31 12.20
C GLY A 753 3.51 5.05 12.35
N ASN A 754 4.12 3.87 12.37
CA ASN A 754 3.45 2.58 12.50
C ASN A 754 3.30 2.19 13.98
N ARG A 755 2.18 1.57 14.33
CA ARG A 755 1.86 1.12 15.69
C ARG A 755 2.15 -0.35 15.94
N ARG A 756 2.48 -1.10 14.88
CA ARG A 756 2.92 -2.49 14.96
C ARG A 756 4.21 -2.67 14.18
N ILE A 757 5.09 -3.48 14.73
CA ILE A 757 6.39 -3.77 14.15
C ILE A 757 6.71 -5.25 14.33
N VAL A 758 7.40 -5.85 13.37
CA VAL A 758 7.91 -7.19 13.52
C VAL A 758 9.16 -7.17 14.40
N VAL A 759 9.25 -8.12 15.30
CA VAL A 759 10.41 -8.37 16.16
C VAL A 759 10.76 -9.86 16.09
N THR A 760 12.03 -10.19 15.92
CA THR A 760 12.48 -11.58 16.04
C THR A 760 13.24 -11.77 17.34
N VAL A 761 12.88 -12.86 18.01
CA VAL A 761 13.54 -13.34 19.22
C VAL A 761 13.94 -14.81 19.05
N VAL A 762 15.09 -15.19 19.59
CA VAL A 762 15.57 -16.56 19.56
C VAL A 762 15.58 -17.11 20.99
N GLY A 763 14.89 -18.20 21.20
CA GLY A 763 14.77 -18.85 22.51
C GLY A 763 14.55 -20.35 22.42
N PRO A 764 14.49 -21.06 23.58
CA PRO A 764 14.10 -22.46 23.64
C PRO A 764 12.69 -22.68 23.09
N ARG A 765 12.44 -23.81 22.43
CA ARG A 765 11.15 -24.18 21.83
C ARG A 765 9.94 -24.08 22.77
N ASP A 766 10.15 -24.22 24.06
CA ASP A 766 9.07 -24.21 25.06
C ASP A 766 8.79 -22.80 25.61
N ASN A 767 9.41 -21.75 25.07
CA ASN A 767 9.36 -20.40 25.63
C ASN A 767 8.73 -19.42 24.68
N GLU A 768 7.43 -19.52 24.46
CA GLU A 768 6.67 -18.52 23.70
C GLU A 768 6.55 -17.21 24.49
N PRO A 769 6.96 -16.07 23.92
CA PRO A 769 6.72 -14.77 24.54
C PRO A 769 5.26 -14.37 24.40
N HIS A 770 4.43 -14.69 25.38
CA HIS A 770 3.03 -14.30 25.42
C HIS A 770 2.84 -13.03 26.25
N ALA A 771 2.27 -12.00 25.64
CA ALA A 771 1.78 -10.81 26.35
C ALA A 771 0.69 -10.13 25.51
N ASP A 772 -0.13 -9.31 26.16
CA ASP A 772 -1.11 -8.48 25.45
C ASP A 772 -0.39 -7.54 24.45
N GLY A 773 -0.87 -7.49 23.22
CA GLY A 773 -0.27 -6.69 22.15
C GLY A 773 0.91 -7.35 21.42
N ILE A 774 1.15 -8.65 21.67
CA ILE A 774 2.11 -9.49 20.93
C ILE A 774 1.35 -10.64 20.27
N ALA A 775 1.52 -10.79 18.96
CA ALA A 775 0.99 -11.92 18.20
C ALA A 775 2.15 -12.62 17.48
N GLU A 776 2.26 -13.92 17.64
CA GLU A 776 3.19 -14.70 16.88
C GLU A 776 2.67 -14.88 15.44
N LEU A 777 3.49 -14.51 14.45
CA LEU A 777 3.17 -14.73 13.04
C LEU A 777 3.51 -16.17 12.64
N PHE A 778 4.69 -16.63 12.99
CA PHE A 778 5.18 -17.99 12.76
C PHE A 778 6.53 -18.20 13.46
N GLU A 779 6.91 -19.47 13.54
CA GLU A 779 8.21 -19.93 14.03
C GLU A 779 9.16 -20.29 12.87
N SER A 780 10.47 -20.18 13.11
CA SER A 780 11.52 -20.51 12.18
C SER A 780 12.65 -21.25 12.92
N ARG A 781 13.27 -22.23 12.26
CA ARG A 781 14.33 -23.03 12.87
C ARG A 781 15.62 -22.25 13.01
N VAL A 782 16.40 -22.55 14.06
CA VAL A 782 17.79 -22.11 14.21
C VAL A 782 18.71 -23.28 13.84
N LEU A 783 19.33 -23.22 12.67
CA LEU A 783 20.08 -24.34 12.10
C LEU A 783 21.40 -24.63 12.81
N SER A 784 21.97 -23.64 13.54
CA SER A 784 23.17 -23.80 14.35
C SER A 784 22.91 -24.57 15.64
N ASP A 785 21.72 -24.46 16.22
CA ASP A 785 21.30 -25.14 17.47
C ASP A 785 19.84 -25.63 17.39
N PRO A 786 19.62 -26.94 17.29
CA PRO A 786 18.27 -27.52 17.14
C PRO A 786 17.39 -27.40 18.40
N ASN A 787 17.94 -26.95 19.55
CA ASN A 787 17.15 -26.68 20.77
C ASN A 787 16.55 -25.29 20.80
N LEU A 788 16.95 -24.42 19.86
CA LEU A 788 16.45 -23.06 19.75
C LEU A 788 15.47 -22.92 18.57
N GLU A 789 14.55 -22.01 18.73
CA GLU A 789 13.63 -21.54 17.68
C GLU A 789 13.67 -20.01 17.59
N ARG A 790 13.40 -19.51 16.40
CA ARG A 790 13.21 -18.10 16.11
C ARG A 790 11.72 -17.84 16.04
N HIS A 791 11.22 -17.01 16.94
CA HIS A 791 9.85 -16.55 16.97
C HIS A 791 9.75 -15.23 16.20
N VAL A 792 8.90 -15.18 15.20
CA VAL A 792 8.61 -13.97 14.43
C VAL A 792 7.33 -13.37 14.98
N LEU A 793 7.49 -12.27 15.72
CA LEU A 793 6.43 -11.65 16.51
C LEU A 793 5.95 -10.37 15.82
N LEU A 794 4.65 -10.17 15.75
CA LEU A 794 4.03 -8.88 15.46
C LEU A 794 3.71 -8.19 16.80
N VAL A 795 4.39 -7.09 17.08
CA VAL A 795 4.39 -6.41 18.37
C VAL A 795 3.75 -5.03 18.23
N GLU A 796 2.79 -4.70 19.08
CA GLU A 796 2.34 -3.31 19.21
C GLU A 796 3.48 -2.44 19.76
N THR A 797 3.77 -1.30 19.12
CA THR A 797 4.92 -0.47 19.52
C THR A 797 4.87 0.00 20.97
N ARG A 798 3.67 0.24 21.50
CA ARG A 798 3.49 0.56 22.94
C ARG A 798 3.90 -0.59 23.88
N THR A 799 3.88 -1.84 23.42
CA THR A 799 4.30 -3.01 24.17
C THR A 799 5.77 -3.36 23.91
N LEU A 800 6.36 -2.80 22.84
CA LEU A 800 7.74 -3.07 22.43
C LEU A 800 8.73 -2.84 23.57
N SER A 801 8.64 -1.70 24.25
CA SER A 801 9.56 -1.37 25.37
C SER A 801 9.42 -2.35 26.53
N GLN A 802 8.22 -2.81 26.83
CA GLN A 802 7.99 -3.83 27.85
C GLN A 802 8.60 -5.16 27.45
N LEU A 803 8.37 -5.60 26.21
CA LEU A 803 9.00 -6.82 25.67
C LEU A 803 10.52 -6.75 25.80
N LEU A 804 11.13 -5.65 25.33
CA LEU A 804 12.59 -5.50 25.35
C LEU A 804 13.19 -5.44 26.78
N ARG A 805 12.44 -4.95 27.76
CA ARG A 805 12.85 -4.95 29.19
C ARG A 805 12.78 -6.35 29.81
N THR A 806 11.81 -7.16 29.40
CA THR A 806 11.59 -8.50 30.00
C THR A 806 12.41 -9.58 29.33
N LEU A 807 12.86 -9.40 28.10
CA LEU A 807 13.70 -10.38 27.38
C LEU A 807 14.96 -10.83 28.14
N PRO A 808 15.73 -9.94 28.83
CA PRO A 808 16.91 -10.38 29.59
C PRO A 808 16.61 -11.33 30.74
N GLU A 809 15.39 -11.32 31.29
CA GLU A 809 14.92 -12.21 32.34
C GLU A 809 14.37 -13.54 31.80
N SER A 810 14.05 -13.58 30.51
CA SER A 810 13.63 -14.77 29.78
C SER A 810 14.85 -15.54 29.28
N ARG A 811 14.64 -16.78 28.83
CA ARG A 811 15.68 -17.56 28.16
C ARG A 811 15.83 -17.19 26.68
N ALA A 812 15.04 -16.21 26.19
CA ALA A 812 15.08 -15.72 24.81
C ALA A 812 16.00 -14.51 24.70
N ARG A 813 16.64 -14.35 23.55
CA ARG A 813 17.45 -13.18 23.19
C ARG A 813 16.78 -12.41 22.05
N LEU A 814 16.86 -11.08 22.09
CA LEU A 814 16.52 -10.25 20.96
C LEU A 814 17.44 -10.57 19.78
N GLU A 815 16.89 -10.80 18.61
CA GLU A 815 17.64 -10.94 17.38
C GLU A 815 17.55 -9.67 16.53
N HIS A 816 16.35 -9.19 16.25
CA HIS A 816 16.16 -7.97 15.49
C HIS A 816 14.82 -7.27 15.79
N VAL A 817 14.84 -5.93 15.77
CA VAL A 817 13.67 -5.06 15.70
C VAL A 817 13.63 -4.49 14.29
N TYR A 818 12.59 -4.82 13.54
CA TYR A 818 12.54 -4.46 12.12
C TYR A 818 12.29 -2.95 11.97
N ASP A 819 13.07 -2.36 11.08
CA ASP A 819 12.87 -1.00 10.59
C ASP A 819 11.99 -1.07 9.32
N TYR A 820 10.95 -0.34 9.26
CA TYR A 820 9.99 -0.38 8.15
C TYR A 820 10.50 0.19 6.84
#